data_f524146e8643020a659380b6f8de6baf
#
_entry.id   f524146e8643020a659380b6f8de6baf
#
_cell.length_a   1.000
_cell.length_b   1.000
_cell.length_c   1.000
_cell.angle_alpha   90.00
_cell.angle_beta   90.00
_cell.angle_gamma   90.00
#
_symmetry.space_group_name_H-M   'P 1'
#
loop_
_entity.id
_entity.type
_entity.pdbx_description
1 polymer ?
#
loop_
_entity_poly.entity_id
_entity_poly.type
_entity_poly.pdbx_seq_one_letter_code
_entity_poly.pdbx_strand_id
1 'polypeptide(L)'
;MKHRHILAVLVPVLAGAQGGLQPADLHRLKAVGDVQLAPDGARAVYTVTHSDGPGRPTSEVRVMEIATGTSRPFGRAGEGVSGARWSPQGDRIAYFGREGEKFGLIVARTDGSEARFVAEVLGTNHPLPTSGERLTWSPDGRHIAYVSAAPGPEADANGDPMVITRYLYKPTAGEGLTRFNDNRRLHIFVAEVATGRVRQLTDGTYYEHSLDWSPRGDEILFVSNREPDPDRFFNYDIFAVRASDGVVRRLTETKSAEYNPTWSPDGRTIAYLGTKRDLTSSETTMEDTHVWVMNADGSNRREVVRLDNRQGAPQWSADGQSLYFTMQDHGNVHLYRQSPSDGQVMKVLTDWGTVGSWSLGGDGVVAYAYTSTTHPAELYVRARTGGPRRLTQLNADVLTGRRLGRVDSFTVRSVGGREVQSFLTFPAEPRAGAKAPLIALIHGGPHGQQGPAFNASAQVYAARGYGVLMVNYRGSTGYGQEHADAIFGDQNGAEAQDVLVAIDSALIRYPWIDADRLGVEGGSYGGQLANWLVTRTTRFKAAIPRASISNLVSFNYTAYYHDYLAVEFGAFPHQRGLMDTLWARSPLRYVDRVKTPTMLVHGENDNDVPIAEAEQFYVALRDVGVETVMVRYPREGHGLRETKHLVDVLERSMRWYERWFQVQ
;
A
#
# COMPACT_ATOMS: atom_id res chain seq x y z
N MET A 1 44.03 60.88 -2.52
CA MET A 1 42.89 59.99 -2.57
C MET A 1 43.43 58.56 -2.51
N LYS A 2 43.33 57.89 -1.38
CA LYS A 2 43.81 56.50 -1.19
C LYS A 2 42.63 55.56 -1.21
N HIS A 3 42.50 54.71 -2.25
CA HIS A 3 41.51 53.64 -2.31
C HIS A 3 41.96 52.48 -1.39
N ARG A 4 41.13 52.21 -0.39
CA ARG A 4 41.23 50.97 0.41
C ARG A 4 40.39 49.91 -0.25
N HIS A 5 41.02 48.86 -0.77
CA HIS A 5 40.33 47.62 -1.17
C HIS A 5 40.03 46.82 0.10
N ILE A 6 38.75 46.58 0.37
CA ILE A 6 38.31 45.64 1.39
C ILE A 6 38.25 44.28 0.72
N LEU A 7 39.14 43.36 1.10
CA LEU A 7 39.07 41.94 0.76
C LEU A 7 38.01 41.29 1.67
N ALA A 8 36.88 40.92 1.10
CA ALA A 8 35.91 40.06 1.78
C ALA A 8 36.46 38.62 1.81
N VAL A 9 36.90 38.18 2.97
CA VAL A 9 37.26 36.78 3.21
C VAL A 9 35.94 36.00 3.34
N LEU A 10 35.57 35.23 2.33
CA LEU A 10 34.55 34.20 2.41
C LEU A 10 35.08 33.09 3.30
N VAL A 11 34.64 33.05 4.55
CA VAL A 11 34.80 31.92 5.43
C VAL A 11 33.83 30.82 4.93
N PRO A 12 34.30 29.63 4.52
CA PRO A 12 33.40 28.54 4.22
C PRO A 12 32.69 28.16 5.53
N VAL A 13 31.38 28.33 5.58
CA VAL A 13 30.55 27.72 6.62
C VAL A 13 30.69 26.21 6.43
N LEU A 14 31.52 25.58 7.25
CA LEU A 14 31.50 24.15 7.43
C LEU A 14 30.06 23.80 7.86
N ALA A 15 29.27 23.22 6.96
CA ALA A 15 28.01 22.60 7.31
C ALA A 15 28.33 21.50 8.32
N GLY A 16 28.15 21.80 9.60
CA GLY A 16 28.27 20.80 10.66
C GLY A 16 27.39 19.61 10.28
N ALA A 17 27.90 18.40 10.41
CA ALA A 17 27.15 17.17 10.14
C ALA A 17 25.79 17.27 10.86
N GLN A 18 24.71 17.34 10.11
CA GLN A 18 23.36 17.34 10.68
C GLN A 18 23.18 15.98 11.39
N GLY A 19 22.60 15.98 12.60
CA GLY A 19 22.28 14.73 13.33
C GLY A 19 21.38 13.81 12.51
N GLY A 20 21.00 12.66 13.05
CA GLY A 20 20.06 11.74 12.39
C GLY A 20 18.66 12.31 12.18
N LEU A 21 17.80 11.53 11.50
CA LEU A 21 16.41 11.93 11.20
C LEU A 21 15.59 12.11 12.48
N GLN A 22 14.76 13.16 12.52
CA GLN A 22 13.88 13.47 13.65
C GLN A 22 12.40 13.31 13.27
N PRO A 23 11.45 13.10 14.21
CA PRO A 23 10.03 13.00 13.91
C PRO A 23 9.49 14.20 13.12
N ALA A 24 9.91 15.41 13.46
CA ALA A 24 9.50 16.63 12.76
C ALA A 24 9.93 16.68 11.28
N ASP A 25 10.96 15.92 10.88
CA ASP A 25 11.38 15.85 9.48
C ASP A 25 10.32 15.16 8.60
N LEU A 26 9.37 14.39 9.19
CA LEU A 26 8.27 13.78 8.44
C LEU A 26 7.41 14.82 7.71
N HIS A 27 7.28 16.04 8.25
CA HIS A 27 6.61 17.14 7.58
C HIS A 27 7.28 17.60 6.28
N ARG A 28 8.54 17.25 6.09
CA ARG A 28 9.36 17.70 4.95
C ARG A 28 9.61 16.59 3.93
N LEU A 29 9.36 15.33 4.31
CA LEU A 29 9.56 14.21 3.41
C LEU A 29 8.49 14.20 2.31
N LYS A 30 8.96 13.94 1.08
CA LYS A 30 8.16 13.85 -0.13
C LYS A 30 8.36 12.50 -0.80
N ALA A 31 7.38 12.06 -1.57
CA ALA A 31 7.46 10.81 -2.31
C ALA A 31 6.82 10.94 -3.69
N VAL A 32 7.44 10.31 -4.68
CA VAL A 32 6.89 10.18 -6.03
C VAL A 32 5.88 9.02 -6.07
N GLY A 33 4.76 9.23 -6.74
CA GLY A 33 3.76 8.22 -7.04
C GLY A 33 3.07 8.45 -8.38
N ASP A 34 2.17 7.56 -8.77
CA ASP A 34 1.33 7.61 -9.97
C ASP A 34 2.07 8.09 -11.23
N VAL A 35 3.10 7.32 -11.64
CA VAL A 35 3.96 7.66 -12.78
C VAL A 35 3.32 7.17 -14.08
N GLN A 36 3.16 8.07 -15.07
CA GLN A 36 2.61 7.77 -16.39
C GLN A 36 3.47 8.41 -17.49
N LEU A 37 4.01 7.61 -18.39
CA LEU A 37 4.70 8.09 -19.58
C LEU A 37 3.71 8.56 -20.63
N ALA A 38 4.05 9.64 -21.32
CA ALA A 38 3.36 10.04 -22.54
C ALA A 38 3.58 8.98 -23.64
N PRO A 39 2.67 8.86 -24.62
CA PRO A 39 2.80 7.88 -25.70
C PRO A 39 4.13 7.99 -26.49
N ASP A 40 4.68 9.19 -26.57
CA ASP A 40 5.97 9.47 -27.23
C ASP A 40 7.20 9.07 -26.39
N GLY A 41 7.01 8.68 -25.10
CA GLY A 41 8.10 8.36 -24.18
C GLY A 41 8.96 9.56 -23.76
N ALA A 42 8.69 10.77 -24.27
CA ALA A 42 9.52 11.95 -24.03
C ALA A 42 9.18 12.67 -22.71
N ARG A 43 7.97 12.47 -22.21
CA ARG A 43 7.46 13.14 -21.00
C ARG A 43 6.82 12.13 -20.05
N ALA A 44 6.84 12.46 -18.76
CA ALA A 44 6.10 11.73 -17.73
C ALA A 44 5.22 12.69 -16.92
N VAL A 45 3.97 12.32 -16.65
CA VAL A 45 3.18 12.90 -15.57
C VAL A 45 3.31 12.03 -14.34
N TYR A 46 3.47 12.64 -13.17
CA TYR A 46 3.65 11.93 -11.90
C TYR A 46 3.15 12.77 -10.73
N THR A 47 2.87 12.12 -9.62
CA THR A 47 2.49 12.81 -8.38
C THR A 47 3.67 12.97 -7.44
N VAL A 48 3.65 14.05 -6.66
CA VAL A 48 4.51 14.26 -5.50
C VAL A 48 3.62 14.44 -4.28
N THR A 49 3.79 13.56 -3.30
CA THR A 49 3.09 13.67 -2.02
C THR A 49 3.84 14.61 -1.10
N HIS A 50 3.13 15.55 -0.48
CA HIS A 50 3.61 16.54 0.46
C HIS A 50 2.98 16.32 1.83
N SER A 51 3.79 16.36 2.88
CA SER A 51 3.38 16.19 4.28
C SER A 51 3.59 17.45 5.13
N ASP A 52 3.69 18.62 4.50
CA ASP A 52 4.02 19.90 5.13
C ASP A 52 2.87 20.53 5.95
N GLY A 53 1.65 20.04 5.78
CA GLY A 53 0.49 20.41 6.60
C GLY A 53 0.31 19.52 7.83
N PRO A 54 -0.51 19.96 8.82
CA PRO A 54 -0.82 19.18 10.01
C PRO A 54 -1.81 18.03 9.74
N GLY A 55 -2.58 18.13 8.66
CA GLY A 55 -3.60 17.17 8.25
C GLY A 55 -3.04 15.99 7.44
N ARG A 56 -3.90 15.39 6.65
CA ARG A 56 -3.51 14.34 5.70
C ARG A 56 -2.60 14.91 4.61
N PRO A 57 -1.59 14.14 4.15
CA PRO A 57 -0.74 14.56 3.04
C PRO A 57 -1.55 14.96 1.81
N THR A 58 -1.03 15.93 1.07
CA THR A 58 -1.59 16.39 -0.21
C THR A 58 -0.72 15.90 -1.36
N SER A 59 -1.29 15.82 -2.55
CA SER A 59 -0.55 15.45 -3.76
C SER A 59 -0.55 16.59 -4.76
N GLU A 60 0.61 16.84 -5.35
CA GLU A 60 0.82 17.71 -6.49
C GLU A 60 1.11 16.85 -7.72
N VAL A 61 0.47 17.15 -8.83
CA VAL A 61 0.80 16.55 -10.13
C VAL A 61 1.83 17.40 -10.86
N ARG A 62 2.81 16.75 -11.44
CA ARG A 62 3.90 17.39 -12.18
C ARG A 62 4.12 16.72 -13.53
N VAL A 63 4.62 17.49 -14.49
CA VAL A 63 5.08 17.00 -15.79
C VAL A 63 6.60 17.12 -15.87
N MET A 64 7.26 16.01 -16.23
CA MET A 64 8.70 15.89 -16.40
C MET A 64 9.05 15.76 -17.88
N GLU A 65 9.99 16.56 -18.36
CA GLU A 65 10.67 16.36 -19.63
C GLU A 65 11.82 15.35 -19.40
N ILE A 66 11.72 14.15 -19.96
CA ILE A 66 12.64 13.04 -19.66
C ILE A 66 14.08 13.36 -20.07
N ALA A 67 14.27 13.97 -21.23
CA ALA A 67 15.61 14.26 -21.77
C ALA A 67 16.39 15.23 -20.90
N THR A 68 15.74 16.33 -20.47
CA THR A 68 16.37 17.42 -19.71
C THR A 68 16.30 17.24 -18.20
N GLY A 69 15.35 16.45 -17.69
CA GLY A 69 15.03 16.37 -16.27
C GLY A 69 14.30 17.60 -15.74
N THR A 70 13.76 18.44 -16.62
CA THR A 70 13.01 19.64 -16.23
C THR A 70 11.59 19.24 -15.81
N SER A 71 11.21 19.62 -14.59
CA SER A 71 9.88 19.33 -14.04
C SER A 71 9.12 20.62 -13.74
N ARG A 72 7.82 20.63 -14.04
CA ARG A 72 6.91 21.73 -13.73
C ARG A 72 5.62 21.24 -13.10
N PRO A 73 4.97 22.00 -12.21
CA PRO A 73 3.63 21.69 -11.72
C PRO A 73 2.62 21.58 -12.87
N PHE A 74 1.59 20.76 -12.67
CA PHE A 74 0.46 20.63 -13.59
C PHE A 74 -0.86 20.84 -12.84
N GLY A 75 -1.80 21.54 -13.47
CA GLY A 75 -3.06 21.95 -12.86
C GLY A 75 -2.92 23.26 -12.07
N ARG A 76 -4.03 23.74 -11.51
CA ARG A 76 -4.09 24.98 -10.72
C ARG A 76 -3.86 24.66 -9.23
N ALA A 77 -3.25 25.59 -8.52
CA ALA A 77 -3.10 25.47 -7.07
C ALA A 77 -4.48 25.33 -6.38
N GLY A 78 -4.60 24.35 -5.49
CA GLY A 78 -5.86 24.06 -4.78
C GLY A 78 -6.89 23.25 -5.55
N GLU A 79 -6.64 22.92 -6.81
CA GLU A 79 -7.55 22.11 -7.65
C GLU A 79 -7.65 20.65 -7.20
N GLY A 80 -6.67 20.15 -6.43
CA GLY A 80 -6.66 18.78 -5.93
C GLY A 80 -6.52 17.73 -7.05
N VAL A 81 -5.60 17.97 -7.99
CA VAL A 81 -5.37 17.13 -9.18
C VAL A 81 -4.94 15.72 -8.78
N SER A 82 -5.58 14.72 -9.38
CA SER A 82 -5.25 13.29 -9.17
C SER A 82 -5.60 12.44 -10.40
N GLY A 83 -4.99 11.25 -10.52
CA GLY A 83 -5.30 10.28 -11.58
C GLY A 83 -5.05 10.83 -12.99
N ALA A 84 -3.97 11.58 -13.21
CA ALA A 84 -3.64 12.20 -14.48
C ALA A 84 -3.24 11.15 -15.53
N ARG A 85 -3.89 11.18 -16.72
CA ARG A 85 -3.68 10.23 -17.82
C ARG A 85 -3.56 10.97 -19.14
N TRP A 86 -2.53 10.64 -19.90
CA TRP A 86 -2.30 11.18 -21.23
C TRP A 86 -3.38 10.78 -22.23
N SER A 87 -3.76 11.69 -23.11
CA SER A 87 -4.52 11.33 -24.31
C SER A 87 -3.70 10.41 -25.22
N PRO A 88 -4.30 9.57 -26.07
CA PRO A 88 -3.57 8.70 -27.00
C PRO A 88 -2.63 9.47 -27.95
N GLN A 89 -2.94 10.74 -28.26
CA GLN A 89 -2.12 11.62 -29.09
C GLN A 89 -1.00 12.31 -28.29
N GLY A 90 -1.02 12.25 -26.95
CA GLY A 90 -0.02 12.88 -26.08
C GLY A 90 -0.11 14.41 -26.01
N ASP A 91 -1.17 15.02 -26.52
CA ASP A 91 -1.38 16.47 -26.55
C ASP A 91 -2.22 17.01 -25.40
N ARG A 92 -2.92 16.14 -24.68
CA ARG A 92 -3.81 16.46 -23.55
C ARG A 92 -3.58 15.51 -22.38
N ILE A 93 -4.06 15.96 -21.20
CA ILE A 93 -4.11 15.16 -19.98
C ILE A 93 -5.53 15.25 -19.42
N ALA A 94 -6.14 14.09 -19.15
CA ALA A 94 -7.36 13.97 -18.36
C ALA A 94 -6.99 13.70 -16.89
N TYR A 95 -7.72 14.29 -15.96
CA TYR A 95 -7.47 14.12 -14.54
C TYR A 95 -8.72 14.40 -13.72
N PHE A 96 -8.73 13.98 -12.47
CA PHE A 96 -9.73 14.38 -11.51
C PHE A 96 -9.27 15.63 -10.77
N GLY A 97 -10.18 16.59 -10.60
CA GLY A 97 -9.89 17.85 -9.93
C GLY A 97 -11.17 18.60 -9.56
N ARG A 98 -11.01 19.78 -8.97
CA ARG A 98 -12.13 20.64 -8.55
C ARG A 98 -12.26 21.86 -9.44
N GLU A 99 -13.52 22.20 -9.76
CA GLU A 99 -13.91 23.48 -10.30
C GLU A 99 -14.96 24.09 -9.34
N GLY A 100 -14.51 25.05 -8.52
CA GLY A 100 -15.30 25.52 -7.40
C GLY A 100 -15.55 24.40 -6.36
N GLU A 101 -16.81 24.18 -6.03
CA GLU A 101 -17.18 23.10 -5.08
C GLU A 101 -17.31 21.73 -5.73
N LYS A 102 -17.40 21.66 -7.06
CA LYS A 102 -17.59 20.41 -7.78
C LYS A 102 -16.26 19.68 -7.96
N PHE A 103 -16.30 18.37 -7.70
CA PHE A 103 -15.21 17.45 -8.05
C PHE A 103 -15.58 16.72 -9.34
N GLY A 104 -14.66 16.60 -10.28
CA GLY A 104 -14.98 15.95 -11.54
C GLY A 104 -13.80 15.68 -12.44
N LEU A 105 -14.13 15.24 -13.64
CA LEU A 105 -13.22 14.96 -14.74
C LEU A 105 -12.90 16.27 -15.46
N ILE A 106 -11.62 16.58 -15.57
CA ILE A 106 -11.09 17.76 -16.26
C ILE A 106 -10.13 17.28 -17.35
N VAL A 107 -10.14 17.98 -18.48
CA VAL A 107 -9.19 17.78 -19.58
C VAL A 107 -8.49 19.09 -19.86
N ALA A 108 -7.16 19.07 -19.95
CA ALA A 108 -6.33 20.22 -20.26
C ALA A 108 -5.26 19.89 -21.30
N ARG A 109 -4.63 20.92 -21.88
CA ARG A 109 -3.38 20.74 -22.62
C ARG A 109 -2.26 20.30 -21.66
N THR A 110 -1.19 19.77 -22.22
CA THR A 110 -0.06 19.24 -21.43
C THR A 110 0.65 20.30 -20.60
N ASP A 111 0.49 21.58 -20.93
CA ASP A 111 0.99 22.73 -20.15
C ASP A 111 0.01 23.23 -19.07
N GLY A 112 -1.18 22.57 -18.96
CA GLY A 112 -2.25 22.97 -18.05
C GLY A 112 -3.18 24.04 -18.60
N SER A 113 -2.92 24.58 -19.81
CA SER A 113 -3.82 25.54 -20.46
C SER A 113 -5.09 24.85 -21.01
N GLU A 114 -6.09 25.67 -21.38
CA GLU A 114 -7.36 25.19 -21.92
C GLU A 114 -8.05 24.14 -21.04
N ALA A 115 -7.86 24.22 -19.71
CA ALA A 115 -8.49 23.29 -18.78
C ALA A 115 -10.01 23.44 -18.82
N ARG A 116 -10.71 22.32 -19.05
CA ARG A 116 -12.15 22.24 -19.16
C ARG A 116 -12.70 21.17 -18.25
N PHE A 117 -13.68 21.53 -17.44
CA PHE A 117 -14.50 20.60 -16.66
C PHE A 117 -15.44 19.85 -17.62
N VAL A 118 -15.32 18.53 -17.68
CA VAL A 118 -16.05 17.67 -18.63
C VAL A 118 -17.26 17.02 -17.97
N ALA A 119 -17.08 16.50 -16.76
CA ALA A 119 -18.13 15.76 -16.05
C ALA A 119 -17.94 15.83 -14.54
N GLU A 120 -19.04 15.92 -13.80
CA GLU A 120 -19.01 15.73 -12.34
C GLU A 120 -18.76 14.26 -11.99
N VAL A 121 -17.95 14.04 -10.96
CA VAL A 121 -17.62 12.70 -10.45
C VAL A 121 -18.00 12.63 -8.98
N LEU A 122 -18.89 11.73 -8.65
CA LEU A 122 -19.34 11.50 -7.30
C LEU A 122 -18.51 10.40 -6.65
N GLY A 123 -18.10 10.64 -5.40
CA GLY A 123 -17.43 9.66 -4.56
C GLY A 123 -18.40 8.81 -3.74
N THR A 124 -17.88 7.74 -3.18
CA THR A 124 -18.56 6.90 -2.19
C THR A 124 -17.54 6.34 -1.19
N ASN A 125 -17.99 6.09 0.02
CA ASN A 125 -17.24 5.37 1.05
C ASN A 125 -17.63 3.89 1.06
N HIS A 126 -17.51 3.24 -0.09
CA HIS A 126 -17.94 1.85 -0.33
C HIS A 126 -17.18 0.82 0.53
N PRO A 127 -17.77 -0.39 0.75
CA PRO A 127 -17.21 -1.41 1.64
C PRO A 127 -16.20 -2.36 0.98
N LEU A 128 -16.11 -2.40 -0.35
CA LEU A 128 -15.24 -3.34 -1.06
C LEU A 128 -13.97 -2.65 -1.57
N PRO A 129 -12.80 -3.29 -1.53
CA PRO A 129 -11.60 -2.73 -2.10
C PRO A 129 -11.72 -2.60 -3.62
N THR A 130 -11.21 -1.51 -4.17
CA THR A 130 -11.12 -1.26 -5.60
C THR A 130 -9.69 -1.01 -6.02
N SER A 131 -9.34 -1.39 -7.23
CA SER A 131 -8.00 -1.26 -7.80
C SER A 131 -8.05 -0.82 -9.25
N GLY A 132 -6.88 -0.65 -9.88
CA GLY A 132 -6.74 -0.34 -11.30
C GLY A 132 -7.16 1.07 -11.70
N GLU A 133 -7.32 1.26 -12.99
CA GLU A 133 -7.60 2.57 -13.56
C GLU A 133 -9.06 2.99 -13.32
N ARG A 134 -9.22 4.24 -12.87
CA ARG A 134 -10.53 4.85 -12.65
C ARG A 134 -11.00 5.71 -13.82
N LEU A 135 -10.10 6.04 -14.74
CA LEU A 135 -10.39 6.70 -16.01
C LEU A 135 -9.50 6.14 -17.13
N THR A 136 -10.05 6.06 -18.33
CA THR A 136 -9.32 5.64 -19.51
C THR A 136 -9.85 6.35 -20.76
N TRP A 137 -8.93 6.74 -21.66
CA TRP A 137 -9.27 7.40 -22.92
C TRP A 137 -9.71 6.39 -23.97
N SER A 138 -10.69 6.75 -24.80
CA SER A 138 -10.93 6.02 -26.05
C SER A 138 -9.73 6.19 -26.99
N PRO A 139 -9.42 5.19 -27.86
CA PRO A 139 -8.27 5.25 -28.75
C PRO A 139 -8.26 6.46 -29.70
N ASP A 140 -9.43 6.97 -30.04
CA ASP A 140 -9.59 8.16 -30.90
C ASP A 140 -9.47 9.50 -30.13
N GLY A 141 -9.33 9.45 -28.80
CA GLY A 141 -9.21 10.63 -27.93
C GLY A 141 -10.49 11.45 -27.79
N ARG A 142 -11.65 10.95 -28.23
CA ARG A 142 -12.91 11.69 -28.20
C ARG A 142 -13.74 11.43 -26.95
N HIS A 143 -13.53 10.31 -26.29
CA HIS A 143 -14.29 9.90 -25.12
C HIS A 143 -13.37 9.51 -23.98
N ILE A 144 -13.87 9.62 -22.76
CA ILE A 144 -13.24 9.12 -21.55
C ILE A 144 -14.25 8.27 -20.79
N ALA A 145 -13.89 7.03 -20.53
CA ALA A 145 -14.60 6.20 -19.57
C ALA A 145 -14.06 6.47 -18.16
N TYR A 146 -14.95 6.57 -17.19
CA TYR A 146 -14.57 6.83 -15.80
C TYR A 146 -15.55 6.19 -14.82
N VAL A 147 -15.10 5.99 -13.59
CA VAL A 147 -15.90 5.45 -12.49
C VAL A 147 -16.46 6.59 -11.65
N SER A 148 -17.76 6.56 -11.40
CA SER A 148 -18.46 7.51 -10.54
C SER A 148 -19.54 6.80 -9.71
N ALA A 149 -19.84 7.37 -8.53
CA ALA A 149 -20.88 6.82 -7.67
C ALA A 149 -22.29 7.18 -8.15
N ALA A 150 -23.21 6.23 -7.95
CA ALA A 150 -24.65 6.41 -8.13
C ALA A 150 -25.40 5.91 -6.89
N PRO A 151 -26.64 6.35 -6.65
CA PRO A 151 -27.46 5.85 -5.55
C PRO A 151 -27.64 4.33 -5.65
N GLY A 152 -27.51 3.64 -4.49
CA GLY A 152 -27.85 2.23 -4.36
C GLY A 152 -29.27 2.05 -3.82
N PRO A 153 -29.83 0.83 -3.82
CA PRO A 153 -31.19 0.56 -3.35
C PRO A 153 -31.39 0.83 -1.86
N GLU A 154 -30.30 0.82 -1.06
CA GLU A 154 -30.36 1.10 0.38
C GLU A 154 -29.95 2.55 0.74
N ALA A 155 -29.93 3.47 -0.22
CA ALA A 155 -29.49 4.86 0.02
C ALA A 155 -30.29 5.56 1.13
N ASP A 156 -31.58 5.24 1.28
CA ASP A 156 -32.45 5.80 2.31
C ASP A 156 -32.23 5.21 3.70
N ALA A 157 -31.44 4.14 3.83
CA ALA A 157 -31.15 3.51 5.13
C ALA A 157 -30.27 4.37 6.05
N ASN A 158 -29.59 5.38 5.51
CA ASN A 158 -28.70 6.28 6.26
C ASN A 158 -29.45 7.45 6.96
N GLY A 159 -30.67 7.22 7.40
CA GLY A 159 -31.51 8.21 8.10
C GLY A 159 -31.19 8.34 9.60
N ASP A 160 -32.13 8.99 10.31
CA ASP A 160 -32.14 9.08 11.77
C ASP A 160 -33.45 8.42 12.30
N PRO A 161 -33.40 7.19 12.87
CA PRO A 161 -32.21 6.36 13.05
C PRO A 161 -31.68 5.73 11.74
N MET A 162 -30.37 5.37 11.75
CA MET A 162 -29.80 4.56 10.71
C MET A 162 -30.32 3.11 10.80
N VAL A 163 -30.77 2.56 9.66
CA VAL A 163 -31.27 1.19 9.58
C VAL A 163 -30.31 0.34 8.74
N ILE A 164 -29.55 -0.53 9.39
CA ILE A 164 -28.55 -1.39 8.74
C ILE A 164 -29.21 -2.69 8.28
N THR A 165 -29.24 -2.91 6.98
CA THR A 165 -29.77 -4.13 6.34
C THR A 165 -28.71 -4.89 5.54
N ARG A 166 -27.60 -4.24 5.18
CA ARG A 166 -26.50 -4.84 4.43
C ARG A 166 -25.54 -5.60 5.35
N TYR A 167 -25.01 -6.71 4.84
CA TYR A 167 -23.98 -7.48 5.52
C TYR A 167 -22.66 -6.68 5.65
N LEU A 168 -22.18 -6.07 4.55
CA LEU A 168 -21.04 -5.16 4.54
C LEU A 168 -21.52 -3.71 4.75
N TYR A 169 -21.63 -3.27 5.97
CA TYR A 169 -22.14 -1.94 6.33
C TYR A 169 -21.05 -0.92 6.70
N LYS A 170 -19.82 -1.38 6.91
CA LYS A 170 -18.66 -0.51 7.19
C LYS A 170 -17.86 -0.25 5.92
N PRO A 171 -17.34 0.97 5.72
CA PRO A 171 -16.55 1.28 4.54
C PRO A 171 -15.10 0.83 4.67
N THR A 172 -14.49 0.47 3.55
CA THR A 172 -13.04 0.44 3.39
C THR A 172 -12.53 1.72 2.69
N ALA A 173 -13.29 2.27 1.73
CA ALA A 173 -13.03 3.61 1.20
C ALA A 173 -13.43 4.69 2.23
N GLY A 174 -12.66 5.76 2.31
CA GLY A 174 -12.93 6.85 3.26
C GLY A 174 -12.79 6.48 4.74
N GLU A 175 -12.16 5.36 5.02
CA GLU A 175 -11.86 4.90 6.37
C GLU A 175 -11.12 5.97 7.20
N GLY A 176 -11.44 6.04 8.49
CA GLY A 176 -10.99 7.11 9.37
C GLY A 176 -11.86 8.37 9.29
N LEU A 177 -12.49 8.64 8.16
CA LEU A 177 -13.42 9.77 7.99
C LEU A 177 -14.86 9.38 8.30
N THR A 178 -15.27 8.16 8.02
CA THR A 178 -16.62 7.65 8.22
C THR A 178 -16.61 6.26 8.87
N ARG A 179 -17.66 5.92 9.62
CA ARG A 179 -17.85 4.62 10.28
C ARG A 179 -18.77 3.68 9.51
N PHE A 180 -19.62 4.22 8.66
CA PHE A 180 -20.64 3.47 7.92
C PHE A 180 -20.55 3.85 6.44
N ASN A 181 -20.82 2.90 5.55
CA ASN A 181 -20.88 3.21 4.13
C ASN A 181 -22.16 4.02 3.78
N ASP A 182 -22.11 4.75 2.66
CA ASP A 182 -23.20 5.60 2.19
C ASP A 182 -24.21 4.87 1.30
N ASN A 183 -24.05 3.55 1.16
CA ASN A 183 -24.87 2.67 0.32
C ASN A 183 -24.96 3.04 -1.17
N ARG A 184 -24.05 3.90 -1.65
CA ARG A 184 -23.90 4.15 -3.08
C ARG A 184 -23.17 3.00 -3.76
N ARG A 185 -23.25 2.96 -5.08
CA ARG A 185 -22.57 1.99 -5.95
C ARG A 185 -21.61 2.71 -6.88
N LEU A 186 -20.63 1.98 -7.43
CA LEU A 186 -19.70 2.50 -8.41
C LEU A 186 -20.06 1.97 -9.79
N HIS A 187 -20.26 2.88 -10.74
CA HIS A 187 -20.64 2.53 -12.11
C HIS A 187 -19.73 3.21 -13.13
N ILE A 188 -19.77 2.67 -14.35
CA ILE A 188 -19.01 3.17 -15.49
C ILE A 188 -19.82 4.21 -16.24
N PHE A 189 -19.20 5.36 -16.45
CA PHE A 189 -19.72 6.46 -17.25
C PHE A 189 -18.78 6.75 -18.42
N VAL A 190 -19.32 7.25 -19.51
CA VAL A 190 -18.55 7.75 -20.64
C VAL A 190 -18.90 9.21 -20.89
N ALA A 191 -17.88 10.06 -20.95
CA ALA A 191 -18.00 11.47 -21.30
C ALA A 191 -17.41 11.74 -22.68
N GLU A 192 -18.14 12.47 -23.52
CA GLU A 192 -17.64 13.03 -24.77
C GLU A 192 -16.84 14.30 -24.48
N VAL A 193 -15.55 14.29 -24.79
CA VAL A 193 -14.63 15.38 -24.42
C VAL A 193 -15.02 16.72 -25.03
N ALA A 194 -15.48 16.73 -26.27
CA ALA A 194 -15.82 17.96 -26.99
C ALA A 194 -17.09 18.66 -26.47
N THR A 195 -18.11 17.89 -26.06
CA THR A 195 -19.42 18.44 -25.68
C THR A 195 -19.67 18.44 -24.18
N GLY A 196 -19.00 17.53 -23.43
CA GLY A 196 -19.29 17.24 -22.02
C GLY A 196 -20.55 16.40 -21.84
N ARG A 197 -21.08 15.79 -22.91
CA ARG A 197 -22.22 14.88 -22.81
C ARG A 197 -21.79 13.59 -22.10
N VAL A 198 -22.50 13.24 -21.03
CA VAL A 198 -22.23 12.06 -20.20
C VAL A 198 -23.31 11.01 -20.41
N ARG A 199 -22.89 9.76 -20.44
CA ARG A 199 -23.77 8.59 -20.44
C ARG A 199 -23.28 7.57 -19.42
N GLN A 200 -24.19 7.09 -18.56
CA GLN A 200 -23.95 5.93 -17.70
C GLN A 200 -24.06 4.65 -18.54
N LEU A 201 -23.08 3.75 -18.43
CA LEU A 201 -23.04 2.49 -19.18
C LEU A 201 -23.50 1.30 -18.36
N THR A 202 -23.23 1.31 -17.05
CA THR A 202 -23.55 0.19 -16.16
C THR A 202 -24.43 0.67 -15.02
N ASP A 203 -25.23 -0.24 -14.46
CA ASP A 203 -26.14 0.00 -13.35
C ASP A 203 -26.23 -1.22 -12.43
N GLY A 204 -27.13 -1.19 -11.44
CA GLY A 204 -27.37 -2.28 -10.53
C GLY A 204 -26.75 -2.07 -9.15
N THR A 205 -26.52 -3.20 -8.44
CA THR A 205 -26.07 -3.20 -7.04
C THR A 205 -24.58 -3.48 -6.89
N TYR A 206 -23.80 -3.27 -7.95
CA TYR A 206 -22.40 -3.66 -8.07
C TYR A 206 -21.45 -2.49 -7.86
N TYR A 207 -20.15 -2.85 -7.74
CA TYR A 207 -19.03 -1.91 -7.75
C TYR A 207 -18.13 -2.28 -8.91
N GLU A 208 -18.01 -1.39 -9.90
CA GLU A 208 -17.15 -1.56 -11.05
C GLU A 208 -15.87 -0.75 -10.89
N HIS A 209 -14.73 -1.33 -11.31
CA HIS A 209 -13.42 -0.70 -11.26
C HIS A 209 -12.45 -1.31 -12.28
N SER A 210 -11.19 -0.86 -12.33
CA SER A 210 -10.13 -1.40 -13.20
C SER A 210 -10.45 -1.29 -14.68
N LEU A 211 -10.64 -0.05 -15.17
CA LEU A 211 -11.06 0.20 -16.55
C LEU A 211 -9.90 0.07 -17.54
N ASP A 212 -10.14 -0.56 -18.69
CA ASP A 212 -9.27 -0.48 -19.86
C ASP A 212 -10.07 -0.48 -21.16
N TRP A 213 -9.83 0.51 -22.04
CA TRP A 213 -10.56 0.67 -23.29
C TRP A 213 -9.93 -0.19 -24.39
N SER A 214 -10.75 -0.92 -25.15
CA SER A 214 -10.27 -1.74 -26.26
C SER A 214 -9.56 -0.87 -27.32
N PRO A 215 -8.49 -1.38 -27.96
CA PRO A 215 -7.82 -0.64 -29.04
C PRO A 215 -8.72 -0.32 -30.24
N ARG A 216 -9.85 -1.03 -30.40
CA ARG A 216 -10.86 -0.76 -31.42
C ARG A 216 -11.88 0.31 -31.03
N GLY A 217 -11.92 0.69 -29.76
CA GLY A 217 -12.85 1.70 -29.27
C GLY A 217 -14.28 1.21 -29.07
N ASP A 218 -14.54 -0.09 -29.13
CA ASP A 218 -15.87 -0.69 -29.09
C ASP A 218 -16.28 -1.20 -27.70
N GLU A 219 -15.31 -1.57 -26.84
CA GLU A 219 -15.57 -2.13 -25.52
C GLU A 219 -14.64 -1.54 -24.45
N ILE A 220 -15.07 -1.63 -23.19
CA ILE A 220 -14.32 -1.26 -21.99
C ILE A 220 -14.28 -2.47 -21.09
N LEU A 221 -13.07 -2.95 -20.73
CA LEU A 221 -12.88 -3.93 -19.67
C LEU A 221 -13.14 -3.32 -18.31
N PHE A 222 -13.63 -4.14 -17.40
CA PHE A 222 -13.74 -3.78 -15.99
C PHE A 222 -13.81 -5.01 -15.10
N VAL A 223 -13.63 -4.81 -13.81
CA VAL A 223 -13.75 -5.82 -12.76
C VAL A 223 -14.96 -5.53 -11.92
N SER A 224 -15.68 -6.56 -11.52
CA SER A 224 -16.86 -6.46 -10.66
C SER A 224 -17.10 -7.77 -9.91
N ASN A 225 -17.69 -7.67 -8.71
CA ASN A 225 -18.28 -8.81 -8.02
C ASN A 225 -19.78 -8.84 -8.34
N ARG A 226 -20.20 -9.82 -9.13
CA ARG A 226 -21.61 -10.00 -9.54
C ARG A 226 -22.19 -11.33 -9.07
N GLU A 227 -21.70 -11.83 -7.93
CA GLU A 227 -22.31 -12.96 -7.25
C GLU A 227 -23.75 -12.63 -6.81
N PRO A 228 -24.63 -13.64 -6.63
CA PRO A 228 -26.00 -13.40 -6.19
C PRO A 228 -26.11 -12.64 -4.86
N ASP A 229 -25.15 -12.83 -3.95
CA ASP A 229 -24.99 -12.08 -2.71
C ASP A 229 -23.53 -11.57 -2.62
N PRO A 230 -23.21 -10.44 -3.27
CA PRO A 230 -21.84 -9.96 -3.38
C PRO A 230 -21.25 -9.44 -2.05
N ASP A 231 -22.10 -9.19 -1.06
CA ASP A 231 -21.66 -8.82 0.28
C ASP A 231 -21.16 -10.04 1.08
N ARG A 232 -21.61 -11.25 0.75
CA ARG A 232 -21.21 -12.50 1.46
C ARG A 232 -20.22 -13.34 0.70
N PHE A 233 -20.22 -13.28 -0.63
CA PHE A 233 -19.37 -14.08 -1.49
C PHE A 233 -18.49 -13.15 -2.30
N PHE A 234 -17.26 -12.98 -1.83
CA PHE A 234 -16.30 -12.14 -2.50
C PHE A 234 -15.69 -12.89 -3.69
N ASN A 235 -15.98 -12.39 -4.89
CA ASN A 235 -15.43 -12.92 -6.13
C ASN A 235 -15.36 -11.81 -7.18
N TYR A 236 -14.15 -11.44 -7.61
CA TYR A 236 -13.96 -10.49 -8.69
C TYR A 236 -13.75 -11.22 -10.01
N ASP A 237 -14.64 -10.97 -10.96
CA ASP A 237 -14.52 -11.41 -12.35
C ASP A 237 -14.30 -10.25 -13.30
N ILE A 238 -13.79 -10.58 -14.49
CA ILE A 238 -13.58 -9.63 -15.58
C ILE A 238 -14.81 -9.63 -16.48
N PHE A 239 -15.23 -8.42 -16.83
CA PHE A 239 -16.32 -8.13 -17.73
C PHE A 239 -15.87 -7.17 -18.82
N ALA A 240 -16.64 -7.12 -19.92
CA ALA A 240 -16.54 -6.07 -20.92
C ALA A 240 -17.92 -5.42 -21.11
N VAL A 241 -17.95 -4.09 -21.21
CA VAL A 241 -19.16 -3.34 -21.57
C VAL A 241 -18.97 -2.70 -22.93
N ARG A 242 -19.97 -2.88 -23.83
CA ARG A 242 -19.97 -2.25 -25.13
C ARG A 242 -20.19 -0.75 -25.01
N ALA A 243 -19.26 0.03 -25.56
CA ALA A 243 -19.29 1.48 -25.44
C ALA A 243 -20.50 2.13 -26.16
N SER A 244 -21.11 1.49 -27.16
CA SER A 244 -22.24 2.05 -27.93
C SER A 244 -23.59 1.95 -27.21
N ASP A 245 -23.87 0.87 -26.49
CA ASP A 245 -25.19 0.57 -25.94
C ASP A 245 -25.20 0.08 -24.48
N GLY A 246 -24.03 -0.15 -23.87
CA GLY A 246 -23.93 -0.59 -22.48
C GLY A 246 -24.17 -2.09 -22.27
N VAL A 247 -24.21 -2.90 -23.35
CA VAL A 247 -24.35 -4.35 -23.21
C VAL A 247 -23.11 -4.94 -22.55
N VAL A 248 -23.32 -5.62 -21.41
CA VAL A 248 -22.27 -6.24 -20.61
C VAL A 248 -22.14 -7.72 -20.95
N ARG A 249 -20.91 -8.20 -21.11
CA ARG A 249 -20.58 -9.64 -21.21
C ARG A 249 -19.55 -10.02 -20.14
N ARG A 250 -19.71 -11.18 -19.53
CA ARG A 250 -18.77 -11.77 -18.57
C ARG A 250 -17.67 -12.50 -19.34
N LEU A 251 -16.41 -12.29 -18.96
CA LEU A 251 -15.24 -12.89 -19.60
C LEU A 251 -14.62 -13.99 -18.74
N THR A 252 -14.71 -13.86 -17.43
CA THR A 252 -14.30 -14.91 -16.49
C THR A 252 -15.49 -15.34 -15.64
N GLU A 253 -15.48 -16.60 -15.24
CA GLU A 253 -16.44 -17.19 -14.31
C GLU A 253 -15.69 -18.18 -13.45
N THR A 254 -15.10 -17.68 -12.37
CA THR A 254 -14.24 -18.48 -11.48
C THR A 254 -14.72 -18.35 -10.05
N LYS A 255 -14.09 -19.06 -9.16
CA LYS A 255 -14.24 -18.85 -7.72
C LYS A 255 -13.03 -18.13 -7.11
N SER A 256 -11.99 -17.95 -7.91
CA SER A 256 -10.84 -17.11 -7.59
C SER A 256 -11.10 -15.65 -7.98
N ALA A 257 -10.17 -14.76 -7.68
CA ALA A 257 -10.32 -13.34 -7.96
C ALA A 257 -9.40 -12.90 -9.10
N GLU A 258 -9.94 -12.10 -10.01
CA GLU A 258 -9.24 -11.49 -11.14
C GLU A 258 -9.18 -9.96 -10.98
N TYR A 259 -8.04 -9.36 -11.39
CA TYR A 259 -7.77 -7.95 -11.21
C TYR A 259 -7.04 -7.35 -12.42
N ASN A 260 -7.17 -6.04 -12.61
CA ASN A 260 -6.37 -5.22 -13.52
C ASN A 260 -6.25 -5.80 -14.93
N PRO A 261 -7.38 -6.10 -15.62
CA PRO A 261 -7.34 -6.56 -16.99
C PRO A 261 -6.84 -5.45 -17.92
N THR A 262 -6.06 -5.84 -18.95
CA THR A 262 -5.58 -4.92 -19.99
C THR A 262 -5.54 -5.58 -21.34
N TRP A 263 -5.98 -4.85 -22.38
CA TRP A 263 -5.96 -5.30 -23.77
C TRP A 263 -4.54 -5.35 -24.32
N SER A 264 -4.24 -6.40 -25.11
CA SER A 264 -3.10 -6.33 -26.02
C SER A 264 -3.30 -5.24 -27.07
N PRO A 265 -2.21 -4.64 -27.62
CA PRO A 265 -2.32 -3.57 -28.62
C PRO A 265 -3.11 -3.94 -29.87
N ASP A 266 -3.16 -5.23 -30.23
CA ASP A 266 -3.94 -5.75 -31.37
C ASP A 266 -5.41 -6.08 -31.03
N GLY A 267 -5.79 -5.97 -29.76
CA GLY A 267 -7.15 -6.24 -29.25
C GLY A 267 -7.57 -7.71 -29.31
N ARG A 268 -6.62 -8.66 -29.41
CA ARG A 268 -6.93 -10.10 -29.51
C ARG A 268 -6.77 -10.84 -28.20
N THR A 269 -5.97 -10.31 -27.28
CA THR A 269 -5.63 -10.94 -26.02
C THR A 269 -5.87 -9.97 -24.87
N ILE A 270 -6.26 -10.49 -23.73
CA ILE A 270 -6.40 -9.73 -22.47
C ILE A 270 -5.40 -10.33 -21.48
N ALA A 271 -4.55 -9.50 -20.88
CA ALA A 271 -3.72 -9.87 -19.74
C ALA A 271 -4.36 -9.37 -18.44
N TYR A 272 -4.17 -10.11 -17.35
CA TYR A 272 -4.76 -9.75 -16.07
C TYR A 272 -4.00 -10.43 -14.92
N LEU A 273 -4.26 -9.99 -13.69
CA LEU A 273 -3.87 -10.71 -12.48
C LEU A 273 -4.98 -11.67 -12.07
N GLY A 274 -4.61 -12.86 -11.63
CA GLY A 274 -5.55 -13.85 -11.11
C GLY A 274 -4.94 -14.64 -9.95
N THR A 275 -5.78 -15.06 -9.03
CA THR A 275 -5.45 -16.07 -8.02
C THR A 275 -5.80 -17.47 -8.55
N LYS A 276 -5.41 -18.54 -7.85
CA LYS A 276 -5.56 -19.91 -8.35
C LYS A 276 -6.59 -20.73 -7.58
N ARG A 277 -6.89 -20.30 -6.35
CA ARG A 277 -7.70 -21.04 -5.40
C ARG A 277 -8.93 -20.25 -5.00
N ASP A 278 -9.90 -20.92 -4.42
CA ASP A 278 -11.15 -20.32 -3.90
C ASP A 278 -10.93 -19.61 -2.55
N LEU A 279 -9.71 -19.16 -2.26
CA LEU A 279 -9.35 -18.49 -1.00
C LEU A 279 -9.51 -16.98 -1.15
N THR A 280 -10.74 -16.54 -1.32
CA THR A 280 -11.08 -15.14 -1.48
C THR A 280 -11.83 -14.61 -0.28
N SER A 281 -11.51 -13.39 0.11
CA SER A 281 -12.26 -12.61 1.08
C SER A 281 -12.32 -11.16 0.62
N SER A 282 -13.13 -10.35 1.29
CA SER A 282 -13.14 -8.91 1.05
C SER A 282 -11.78 -8.23 1.34
N GLU A 283 -10.88 -8.89 2.07
CA GLU A 283 -9.49 -8.48 2.28
C GLU A 283 -8.59 -8.73 1.07
N THR A 284 -8.81 -9.79 0.30
CA THR A 284 -8.12 -10.11 -0.97
C THR A 284 -6.60 -10.32 -0.92
N THR A 285 -6.00 -10.44 0.26
CA THR A 285 -4.54 -10.49 0.43
C THR A 285 -3.97 -11.88 0.68
N MET A 286 -4.79 -12.93 0.71
CA MET A 286 -4.42 -14.25 1.21
C MET A 286 -3.66 -15.11 0.22
N GLU A 287 -3.82 -14.86 -1.07
CA GLU A 287 -3.17 -15.62 -2.13
C GLU A 287 -2.36 -14.71 -3.04
N ASP A 288 -1.19 -15.19 -3.47
CA ASP A 288 -0.37 -14.47 -4.41
C ASP A 288 -1.03 -14.38 -5.78
N THR A 289 -1.12 -13.17 -6.31
CA THR A 289 -1.61 -12.93 -7.67
C THR A 289 -0.54 -13.29 -8.70
N HIS A 290 -0.99 -13.86 -9.83
CA HIS A 290 -0.14 -14.23 -10.96
C HIS A 290 -0.64 -13.57 -12.25
N VAL A 291 0.23 -13.39 -13.23
CA VAL A 291 -0.11 -12.86 -14.54
C VAL A 291 -0.69 -13.97 -15.41
N TRP A 292 -1.90 -13.73 -15.90
CA TRP A 292 -2.65 -14.58 -16.81
C TRP A 292 -2.94 -13.88 -18.12
N VAL A 293 -3.23 -14.65 -19.16
CA VAL A 293 -3.80 -14.16 -20.41
C VAL A 293 -4.99 -15.00 -20.85
N MET A 294 -5.88 -14.39 -21.61
CA MET A 294 -7.01 -15.03 -22.29
C MET A 294 -7.25 -14.38 -23.64
N ASN A 295 -7.98 -15.06 -24.52
CA ASN A 295 -8.48 -14.45 -25.77
C ASN A 295 -9.49 -13.33 -25.46
N ALA A 296 -9.71 -12.43 -26.41
CA ALA A 296 -10.67 -11.32 -26.28
C ALA A 296 -12.12 -11.75 -25.95
N ASP A 297 -12.49 -13.00 -26.27
CA ASP A 297 -13.78 -13.60 -25.95
C ASP A 297 -13.85 -14.28 -24.57
N GLY A 298 -12.76 -14.28 -23.80
CA GLY A 298 -12.64 -14.94 -22.51
C GLY A 298 -12.17 -16.39 -22.58
N SER A 299 -12.00 -16.95 -23.78
CA SER A 299 -11.51 -18.34 -23.97
C SER A 299 -10.00 -18.46 -23.79
N ASN A 300 -9.49 -19.70 -23.74
CA ASN A 300 -8.07 -20.04 -23.70
C ASN A 300 -7.29 -19.35 -22.55
N ARG A 301 -7.88 -19.35 -21.36
CA ARG A 301 -7.25 -18.80 -20.14
C ARG A 301 -6.03 -19.62 -19.75
N ARG A 302 -4.91 -18.95 -19.52
CA ARG A 302 -3.68 -19.60 -19.06
C ARG A 302 -2.80 -18.65 -18.25
N GLU A 303 -2.14 -19.21 -17.26
CA GLU A 303 -1.06 -18.52 -16.53
C GLU A 303 0.16 -18.35 -17.46
N VAL A 304 0.71 -17.15 -17.49
CA VAL A 304 1.90 -16.82 -18.28
C VAL A 304 3.16 -16.94 -17.44
N VAL A 305 3.16 -16.33 -16.27
CA VAL A 305 4.33 -16.24 -15.39
C VAL A 305 4.21 -17.27 -14.27
N ARG A 306 5.01 -18.34 -14.38
CA ARG A 306 4.99 -19.47 -13.42
C ARG A 306 6.00 -19.32 -12.28
N LEU A 307 6.39 -18.09 -11.95
CA LEU A 307 7.21 -17.82 -10.78
C LEU A 307 6.30 -17.72 -9.55
N ASP A 308 6.63 -18.47 -8.51
CA ASP A 308 5.81 -18.61 -7.31
C ASP A 308 6.09 -17.46 -6.31
N ASN A 309 5.72 -16.24 -6.73
CA ASN A 309 5.76 -15.04 -5.90
C ASN A 309 4.68 -14.07 -6.36
N ARG A 310 4.23 -13.18 -5.47
CA ARG A 310 3.18 -12.20 -5.75
C ARG A 310 3.58 -11.24 -6.86
N GLN A 311 2.80 -11.25 -7.94
CA GLN A 311 3.01 -10.42 -9.13
C GLN A 311 2.06 -9.23 -9.12
N GLY A 312 2.50 -8.09 -9.68
CA GLY A 312 1.71 -6.88 -9.85
C GLY A 312 1.13 -6.77 -11.27
N ALA A 313 0.25 -5.78 -11.46
CA ALA A 313 -0.51 -5.57 -12.67
C ALA A 313 0.35 -5.57 -13.95
N PRO A 314 -0.02 -6.36 -14.97
CA PRO A 314 0.73 -6.44 -16.21
C PRO A 314 0.50 -5.22 -17.11
N GLN A 315 1.52 -4.83 -17.89
CA GLN A 315 1.42 -3.90 -19.01
C GLN A 315 2.03 -4.54 -20.27
N TRP A 316 1.34 -4.38 -21.38
CA TRP A 316 1.85 -4.85 -22.68
C TRP A 316 2.93 -3.91 -23.22
N SER A 317 3.97 -4.49 -23.85
CA SER A 317 4.82 -3.72 -24.75
C SER A 317 4.02 -3.22 -25.96
N ALA A 318 4.41 -2.10 -26.56
CA ALA A 318 3.68 -1.49 -27.68
C ALA A 318 3.57 -2.43 -28.92
N ASP A 319 4.52 -3.35 -29.10
CA ASP A 319 4.49 -4.37 -30.14
C ASP A 319 3.65 -5.62 -29.77
N GLY A 320 3.10 -5.66 -28.56
CA GLY A 320 2.31 -6.79 -28.05
C GLY A 320 3.11 -8.07 -27.81
N GLN A 321 4.46 -8.04 -27.89
CA GLN A 321 5.29 -9.24 -27.80
C GLN A 321 5.73 -9.58 -26.38
N SER A 322 5.57 -8.66 -25.44
CA SER A 322 5.97 -8.86 -24.04
C SER A 322 4.97 -8.26 -23.06
N LEU A 323 4.88 -8.92 -21.91
CA LEU A 323 4.22 -8.40 -20.71
C LEU A 323 5.28 -7.97 -19.72
N TYR A 324 5.14 -6.77 -19.17
CA TYR A 324 5.92 -6.26 -18.07
C TYR A 324 5.08 -6.31 -16.79
N PHE A 325 5.69 -6.64 -15.67
CA PHE A 325 5.01 -6.75 -14.37
C PHE A 325 6.01 -6.60 -13.24
N THR A 326 5.57 -6.12 -12.10
CA THR A 326 6.37 -6.17 -10.87
C THR A 326 6.22 -7.51 -10.19
N MET A 327 7.19 -7.90 -9.37
CA MET A 327 7.11 -9.08 -8.52
C MET A 327 7.82 -8.83 -7.20
N GLN A 328 7.22 -9.29 -6.11
CA GLN A 328 7.84 -9.32 -4.80
C GLN A 328 8.88 -10.45 -4.76
N ASP A 329 10.07 -10.12 -4.28
CA ASP A 329 11.20 -11.07 -4.26
C ASP A 329 12.10 -10.77 -3.06
N HIS A 330 11.95 -11.55 -1.98
CA HIS A 330 12.79 -11.47 -0.78
C HIS A 330 12.92 -10.03 -0.22
N GLY A 331 11.77 -9.41 0.05
CA GLY A 331 11.66 -8.04 0.56
C GLY A 331 11.78 -6.95 -0.51
N ASN A 332 12.28 -7.25 -1.71
CA ASN A 332 12.33 -6.32 -2.83
C ASN A 332 11.03 -6.33 -3.63
N VAL A 333 10.84 -5.31 -4.45
CA VAL A 333 9.89 -5.32 -5.56
C VAL A 333 10.66 -4.96 -6.82
N HIS A 334 10.77 -5.91 -7.73
CA HIS A 334 11.51 -5.80 -8.97
C HIS A 334 10.58 -5.71 -10.18
N LEU A 335 11.06 -5.21 -11.31
CA LEU A 335 10.34 -5.23 -12.59
C LEU A 335 10.90 -6.33 -13.49
N TYR A 336 10.00 -7.12 -14.04
CA TYR A 336 10.27 -8.22 -14.95
C TYR A 336 9.56 -8.01 -16.27
N ARG A 337 9.96 -8.76 -17.30
CA ARG A 337 9.21 -8.93 -18.55
C ARG A 337 9.20 -10.38 -18.96
N GLN A 338 8.15 -10.79 -19.65
CA GLN A 338 8.03 -12.11 -20.24
C GLN A 338 7.29 -12.04 -21.57
N SER A 339 7.74 -12.81 -22.56
CA SER A 339 6.94 -13.08 -23.75
C SER A 339 5.86 -14.11 -23.41
N PRO A 340 4.58 -13.86 -23.74
CA PRO A 340 3.52 -14.82 -23.51
C PRO A 340 3.69 -16.14 -24.31
N SER A 341 4.53 -16.15 -25.35
CA SER A 341 4.71 -17.30 -26.25
C SER A 341 5.84 -18.25 -25.85
N ASP A 342 6.95 -17.74 -25.26
CA ASP A 342 8.15 -18.55 -25.01
C ASP A 342 8.41 -18.89 -23.53
N GLY A 343 7.67 -18.29 -22.63
CA GLY A 343 7.75 -18.57 -21.20
C GLY A 343 9.02 -18.07 -20.50
N GLN A 344 9.91 -17.36 -21.19
CA GLN A 344 11.16 -16.89 -20.62
C GLN A 344 10.98 -15.56 -19.87
N VAL A 345 11.24 -15.58 -18.55
CA VAL A 345 11.20 -14.38 -17.70
C VAL A 345 12.54 -13.67 -17.72
N MET A 346 12.54 -12.38 -17.97
CA MET A 346 13.72 -11.52 -17.97
C MET A 346 13.61 -10.46 -16.88
N LYS A 347 14.69 -10.26 -16.13
CA LYS A 347 14.80 -9.18 -15.14
C LYS A 347 15.02 -7.84 -15.85
N VAL A 348 14.24 -6.82 -15.50
CA VAL A 348 14.33 -5.46 -16.06
C VAL A 348 14.93 -4.49 -15.05
N LEU A 349 14.38 -4.41 -13.83
CA LEU A 349 14.88 -3.60 -12.73
C LEU A 349 15.06 -4.51 -11.52
N THR A 350 16.27 -4.57 -10.97
CA THR A 350 16.62 -5.51 -9.90
C THR A 350 17.51 -4.88 -8.83
N ASP A 351 17.54 -3.55 -8.76
CA ASP A 351 18.27 -2.85 -7.72
C ASP A 351 17.67 -3.16 -6.34
N TRP A 352 18.51 -3.18 -5.32
CA TRP A 352 18.12 -3.46 -3.94
C TRP A 352 17.23 -2.36 -3.38
N GLY A 353 15.92 -2.55 -3.47
CA GLY A 353 14.89 -1.58 -3.17
C GLY A 353 13.51 -2.00 -3.69
N THR A 354 12.64 -1.02 -3.83
CA THR A 354 11.26 -1.23 -4.23
C THR A 354 10.88 -0.35 -5.40
N VAL A 355 10.48 -0.98 -6.51
CA VAL A 355 9.78 -0.35 -7.61
C VAL A 355 8.33 -0.16 -7.20
N GLY A 356 7.87 1.09 -7.18
CA GLY A 356 6.47 1.46 -6.92
C GLY A 356 5.68 1.60 -8.22
N SER A 357 4.95 2.72 -8.38
CA SER A 357 4.26 3.04 -9.63
C SER A 357 5.24 3.12 -10.80
N TRP A 358 4.86 2.58 -11.94
CA TRP A 358 5.70 2.55 -13.14
C TRP A 358 4.85 2.63 -14.40
N SER A 359 5.46 3.03 -15.51
CA SER A 359 4.82 3.13 -16.82
C SER A 359 5.81 2.80 -17.92
N LEU A 360 5.33 2.12 -18.96
CA LEU A 360 6.09 1.66 -20.12
C LEU A 360 5.79 2.57 -21.31
N GLY A 361 6.84 3.10 -21.95
CA GLY A 361 6.76 3.85 -23.20
C GLY A 361 6.89 2.96 -24.44
N GLY A 362 6.47 3.50 -25.59
CA GLY A 362 6.38 2.77 -26.85
C GLY A 362 7.70 2.18 -27.39
N ASP A 363 8.83 2.74 -26.97
CA ASP A 363 10.18 2.29 -27.35
C ASP A 363 10.85 1.39 -26.31
N GLY A 364 10.10 0.97 -25.26
CA GLY A 364 10.61 0.16 -24.15
C GLY A 364 11.33 0.98 -23.06
N VAL A 365 11.16 2.30 -23.05
CA VAL A 365 11.52 3.15 -21.92
C VAL A 365 10.60 2.88 -20.76
N VAL A 366 11.14 2.78 -19.54
CA VAL A 366 10.37 2.65 -18.30
C VAL A 366 10.61 3.86 -17.42
N ALA A 367 9.56 4.58 -17.05
CA ALA A 367 9.59 5.55 -15.96
C ALA A 367 8.97 4.94 -14.70
N TYR A 368 9.56 5.18 -13.54
CA TYR A 368 9.12 4.52 -12.32
C TYR A 368 9.48 5.29 -11.05
N ALA A 369 8.64 5.14 -10.04
CA ALA A 369 8.95 5.54 -8.67
C ALA A 369 9.81 4.44 -8.02
N TYR A 370 10.92 4.82 -7.42
CA TYR A 370 11.82 3.88 -6.76
C TYR A 370 12.26 4.40 -5.39
N THR A 371 12.17 3.54 -4.39
CA THR A 371 12.66 3.78 -3.03
C THR A 371 13.73 2.76 -2.65
N SER A 372 14.70 3.20 -1.86
CA SER A 372 15.75 2.35 -1.28
C SER A 372 15.89 2.63 0.22
N THR A 373 16.83 2.01 0.87
CA THR A 373 17.10 2.25 2.30
C THR A 373 17.56 3.68 2.62
N THR A 374 17.94 4.46 1.60
CA THR A 374 18.57 5.77 1.76
C THR A 374 17.67 6.94 1.34
N HIS A 375 16.58 6.70 0.64
CA HIS A 375 15.66 7.76 0.23
C HIS A 375 14.24 7.24 -0.02
N PRO A 376 13.19 8.06 0.28
CA PRO A 376 11.82 7.82 -0.16
C PRO A 376 11.74 7.73 -1.69
N ALA A 377 10.55 7.40 -2.20
CA ALA A 377 10.35 7.24 -3.64
C ALA A 377 10.71 8.51 -4.43
N GLU A 378 11.58 8.33 -5.41
CA GLU A 378 12.02 9.33 -6.38
C GLU A 378 11.68 8.85 -7.80
N LEU A 379 11.57 9.78 -8.75
CA LEU A 379 11.33 9.43 -10.16
C LEU A 379 12.64 8.99 -10.84
N TYR A 380 12.57 7.83 -11.46
CA TYR A 380 13.65 7.26 -12.26
C TYR A 380 13.16 6.97 -13.68
N VAL A 381 14.09 6.92 -14.60
CA VAL A 381 13.87 6.43 -15.96
C VAL A 381 14.95 5.42 -16.33
N ARG A 382 14.56 4.37 -17.04
CA ARG A 382 15.47 3.44 -17.70
C ARG A 382 15.14 3.39 -19.18
N ALA A 383 16.09 3.81 -20.02
CA ALA A 383 15.99 3.63 -21.45
C ALA A 383 16.13 2.13 -21.81
N ARG A 384 15.71 1.77 -23.01
CA ARG A 384 15.85 0.39 -23.54
C ARG A 384 17.28 -0.14 -23.44
N THR A 385 18.25 0.74 -23.64
CA THR A 385 19.69 0.47 -23.47
C THR A 385 20.27 1.41 -22.44
N GLY A 386 21.08 0.89 -21.52
CA GLY A 386 21.69 1.67 -20.43
C GLY A 386 21.11 1.36 -19.06
N GLY A 387 21.67 2.00 -18.03
CA GLY A 387 21.27 1.86 -16.64
C GLY A 387 20.14 2.82 -16.24
N PRO A 388 19.60 2.66 -15.02
CA PRO A 388 18.66 3.61 -14.43
C PRO A 388 19.26 5.01 -14.28
N ARG A 389 18.45 6.05 -14.51
CA ARG A 389 18.79 7.44 -14.27
C ARG A 389 17.76 8.08 -13.36
N ARG A 390 18.18 8.61 -12.23
CA ARG A 390 17.34 9.35 -11.30
C ARG A 390 17.02 10.73 -11.87
N LEU A 391 15.75 11.11 -11.87
CA LEU A 391 15.25 12.38 -12.41
C LEU A 391 14.91 13.39 -11.34
N THR A 392 14.62 12.94 -10.10
CA THR A 392 14.26 13.85 -8.99
C THR A 392 15.15 13.64 -7.78
N GLN A 393 15.26 14.67 -6.95
CA GLN A 393 15.93 14.66 -5.64
C GLN A 393 15.09 15.46 -4.65
N LEU A 394 13.83 15.02 -4.45
CA LEU A 394 12.81 15.77 -3.71
C LEU A 394 13.15 15.97 -2.23
N ASN A 395 13.99 15.11 -1.68
CA ASN A 395 14.35 15.08 -0.27
C ASN A 395 15.81 15.51 0.00
N ALA A 396 16.48 16.12 -0.97
CA ALA A 396 17.87 16.53 -0.81
C ALA A 396 18.07 17.53 0.34
N ASP A 397 17.13 18.44 0.54
CA ASP A 397 17.13 19.43 1.63
C ASP A 397 16.97 18.80 3.03
N VAL A 398 16.37 17.63 3.11
CA VAL A 398 16.17 16.89 4.37
C VAL A 398 17.29 15.89 4.62
N LEU A 399 17.71 15.15 3.58
CA LEU A 399 18.57 13.98 3.75
C LEU A 399 20.07 14.25 3.52
N THR A 400 20.43 15.33 2.77
CA THR A 400 21.84 15.67 2.55
C THR A 400 22.50 16.04 3.87
N GLY A 401 23.61 15.35 4.19
CA GLY A 401 24.35 15.53 5.44
C GLY A 401 23.71 14.87 6.67
N ARG A 402 22.52 14.27 6.57
CA ARG A 402 21.95 13.44 7.65
C ARG A 402 22.67 12.11 7.77
N ARG A 403 22.85 11.65 9.00
CA ARG A 403 23.35 10.30 9.28
C ARG A 403 22.17 9.35 9.35
N LEU A 404 22.09 8.45 8.37
CA LEU A 404 21.10 7.38 8.33
C LEU A 404 21.70 6.08 8.85
N GLY A 405 20.90 5.28 9.54
CA GLY A 405 21.27 3.91 9.89
C GLY A 405 21.37 3.06 8.61
N ARG A 406 22.52 2.41 8.40
CA ARG A 406 22.63 1.43 7.31
C ARG A 406 21.71 0.25 7.58
N VAL A 407 21.23 -0.37 6.51
CA VAL A 407 20.39 -1.56 6.59
C VAL A 407 21.19 -2.77 6.11
N ASP A 408 21.10 -3.85 6.86
CA ASP A 408 21.65 -5.16 6.52
C ASP A 408 20.52 -6.18 6.44
N SER A 409 20.73 -7.31 5.76
CA SER A 409 19.75 -8.41 5.76
C SER A 409 20.43 -9.73 6.06
N PHE A 410 19.69 -10.61 6.73
CA PHE A 410 20.14 -11.97 6.99
C PHE A 410 18.95 -12.94 7.00
N THR A 411 19.26 -14.20 6.72
CA THR A 411 18.30 -15.31 6.80
C THR A 411 18.69 -16.23 7.95
N VAL A 412 17.69 -16.73 8.64
CA VAL A 412 17.84 -17.70 9.72
C VAL A 412 16.89 -18.87 9.52
N ARG A 413 17.32 -20.06 9.88
CA ARG A 413 16.46 -21.23 9.88
C ARG A 413 15.69 -21.30 11.20
N SER A 414 14.37 -21.27 11.10
CA SER A 414 13.43 -21.26 12.21
C SER A 414 12.77 -22.64 12.41
N VAL A 415 11.76 -22.68 13.27
CA VAL A 415 11.02 -23.89 13.63
C VAL A 415 10.47 -24.58 12.38
N GLY A 416 10.57 -25.91 12.34
CA GLY A 416 10.18 -26.70 11.17
C GLY A 416 11.13 -26.58 9.98
N GLY A 417 12.32 -25.98 10.18
CA GLY A 417 13.34 -25.84 9.13
C GLY A 417 13.09 -24.71 8.13
N ARG A 418 12.05 -23.86 8.35
CA ARG A 418 11.67 -22.76 7.47
C ARG A 418 12.67 -21.62 7.53
N GLU A 419 13.03 -21.07 6.39
CA GLU A 419 13.90 -19.91 6.30
C GLU A 419 13.09 -18.62 6.54
N VAL A 420 13.65 -17.73 7.37
CA VAL A 420 13.08 -16.44 7.75
C VAL A 420 14.11 -15.36 7.48
N GLN A 421 13.78 -14.44 6.57
CA GLN A 421 14.62 -13.29 6.25
C GLN A 421 14.27 -12.11 7.16
N SER A 422 15.29 -11.39 7.58
CA SER A 422 15.15 -10.19 8.39
C SER A 422 16.00 -9.05 7.84
N PHE A 423 15.54 -7.82 8.06
CA PHE A 423 16.26 -6.60 7.75
C PHE A 423 16.58 -5.86 9.05
N LEU A 424 17.85 -5.50 9.25
CA LEU A 424 18.33 -4.82 10.44
C LEU A 424 18.82 -3.42 10.08
N THR A 425 18.14 -2.40 10.59
CA THR A 425 18.64 -1.02 10.56
C THR A 425 19.56 -0.82 11.77
N PHE A 426 20.79 -0.40 11.52
CA PHE A 426 21.80 -0.12 12.56
C PHE A 426 21.55 1.25 13.19
N PRO A 427 22.04 1.48 14.43
CA PRO A 427 22.14 2.84 14.96
C PRO A 427 22.89 3.75 13.99
N ALA A 428 22.36 4.95 13.75
CA ALA A 428 22.97 5.92 12.83
C ALA A 428 24.35 6.40 13.35
N GLU A 429 24.49 6.46 14.68
CA GLU A 429 25.72 6.84 15.38
C GLU A 429 26.02 5.81 16.48
N PRO A 430 26.70 4.71 16.16
CA PRO A 430 27.07 3.74 17.18
C PRO A 430 28.03 4.35 18.23
N ARG A 431 27.72 4.21 19.49
CA ARG A 431 28.62 4.64 20.59
C ARG A 431 29.68 3.57 20.81
N ALA A 432 30.96 3.97 20.73
CA ALA A 432 32.07 3.05 20.93
C ALA A 432 31.98 2.39 22.33
N GLY A 433 32.06 1.06 22.37
CA GLY A 433 32.05 0.27 23.60
C GLY A 433 30.69 0.16 24.30
N ALA A 434 29.63 0.80 23.80
CA ALA A 434 28.27 0.70 24.34
C ALA A 434 27.38 -0.21 23.47
N LYS A 435 26.57 -1.06 24.10
CA LYS A 435 25.54 -1.81 23.43
C LYS A 435 24.31 -0.95 23.21
N ALA A 436 23.61 -1.17 22.08
CA ALA A 436 22.41 -0.46 21.68
C ALA A 436 21.14 -1.28 21.91
N PRO A 437 20.02 -0.66 22.32
CA PRO A 437 18.72 -1.31 22.34
C PRO A 437 18.30 -1.79 20.95
N LEU A 438 17.44 -2.83 20.90
CA LEU A 438 16.84 -3.35 19.69
C LEU A 438 15.31 -3.26 19.76
N ILE A 439 14.69 -2.72 18.73
CA ILE A 439 13.23 -2.75 18.54
C ILE A 439 12.91 -3.76 17.44
N ALA A 440 12.14 -4.79 17.76
CA ALA A 440 11.53 -5.67 16.77
C ALA A 440 10.28 -4.99 16.21
N LEU A 441 10.32 -4.58 14.94
CA LEU A 441 9.22 -3.93 14.22
C LEU A 441 8.54 -4.97 13.32
N ILE A 442 7.34 -5.40 13.71
CA ILE A 442 6.59 -6.48 13.09
C ILE A 442 5.58 -5.91 12.11
N HIS A 443 5.58 -6.38 10.86
CA HIS A 443 4.61 -5.94 9.85
C HIS A 443 3.23 -6.55 10.05
N GLY A 444 2.22 -5.88 9.51
CA GLY A 444 0.84 -6.36 9.41
C GLY A 444 0.61 -7.22 8.17
N GLY A 445 -0.61 -7.54 7.94
CA GLY A 445 -1.09 -8.43 6.88
C GLY A 445 -1.91 -9.56 7.49
N PRO A 446 -1.40 -10.80 7.69
CA PRO A 446 0.02 -11.26 7.74
C PRO A 446 0.71 -11.37 6.38
N HIS A 447 -0.05 -11.46 5.30
CA HIS A 447 0.43 -11.66 3.93
C HIS A 447 0.97 -10.36 3.33
N GLY A 448 2.11 -9.91 3.83
CA GLY A 448 2.85 -8.76 3.40
C GLY A 448 4.35 -9.02 3.49
N GLN A 449 5.19 -8.02 3.18
CA GLN A 449 6.63 -8.10 3.39
C GLN A 449 7.21 -6.76 3.82
N GLN A 450 8.31 -6.81 4.56
CA GLN A 450 9.23 -5.70 4.79
C GLN A 450 10.49 -5.90 3.95
N GLY A 451 11.18 -4.80 3.62
CA GLY A 451 12.33 -4.90 2.75
C GLY A 451 13.17 -3.62 2.71
N PRO A 452 14.04 -3.49 1.70
CA PRO A 452 15.00 -2.39 1.58
C PRO A 452 14.36 -1.09 1.04
N ALA A 453 13.14 -0.78 1.42
CA ALA A 453 12.51 0.52 1.20
C ALA A 453 12.91 1.51 2.30
N PHE A 454 12.78 2.81 2.04
CA PHE A 454 13.00 3.83 3.06
C PHE A 454 11.95 3.73 4.17
N ASN A 455 12.39 3.44 5.38
CA ASN A 455 11.53 3.40 6.55
C ASN A 455 11.88 4.57 7.48
N ALA A 456 11.07 5.63 7.44
CA ALA A 456 11.31 6.85 8.22
C ALA A 456 11.29 6.58 9.73
N SER A 457 10.39 5.71 10.23
CA SER A 457 10.33 5.35 11.65
C SER A 457 11.60 4.62 12.10
N ALA A 458 12.06 3.64 11.31
CA ALA A 458 13.31 2.94 11.60
C ALA A 458 14.51 3.90 11.60
N GLN A 459 14.55 4.88 10.69
CA GLN A 459 15.61 5.88 10.64
C GLN A 459 15.56 6.86 11.82
N VAL A 460 14.36 7.21 12.30
CA VAL A 460 14.19 8.03 13.51
C VAL A 460 14.68 7.27 14.76
N TYR A 461 14.36 5.98 14.88
CA TYR A 461 14.87 5.14 15.96
C TYR A 461 16.39 4.95 15.86
N ALA A 462 16.91 4.74 14.65
CA ALA A 462 18.35 4.66 14.40
C ALA A 462 19.09 5.93 14.82
N ALA A 463 18.50 7.11 14.58
CA ALA A 463 19.03 8.40 15.01
C ALA A 463 19.11 8.54 16.54
N ARG A 464 18.29 7.81 17.29
CA ARG A 464 18.33 7.73 18.76
C ARG A 464 19.31 6.68 19.29
N GLY A 465 20.00 5.98 18.39
CA GLY A 465 20.97 4.96 18.73
C GLY A 465 20.35 3.57 18.95
N TYR A 466 19.16 3.32 18.42
CA TYR A 466 18.51 2.00 18.50
C TYR A 466 18.74 1.20 17.22
N GLY A 467 18.88 -0.12 17.34
CA GLY A 467 18.70 -1.04 16.21
C GLY A 467 17.22 -1.30 15.96
N VAL A 468 16.84 -1.51 14.69
CA VAL A 468 15.47 -1.88 14.32
C VAL A 468 15.51 -3.14 13.48
N LEU A 469 14.90 -4.22 13.98
CA LEU A 469 14.82 -5.51 13.31
C LEU A 469 13.43 -5.69 12.70
N MET A 470 13.36 -5.82 11.39
CA MET A 470 12.16 -6.11 10.62
C MET A 470 12.20 -7.57 10.17
N VAL A 471 11.21 -8.37 10.53
CA VAL A 471 11.19 -9.82 10.30
C VAL A 471 10.11 -10.19 9.31
N ASN A 472 10.47 -10.88 8.22
CA ASN A 472 9.52 -11.52 7.31
C ASN A 472 9.27 -12.97 7.79
N TYR A 473 8.39 -13.08 8.78
CA TYR A 473 7.98 -14.34 9.39
C TYR A 473 7.15 -15.18 8.39
N ARG A 474 6.95 -16.48 8.66
CA ARG A 474 6.03 -17.31 7.85
C ARG A 474 4.65 -16.66 7.76
N GLY A 475 4.02 -16.70 6.61
CA GLY A 475 2.85 -15.89 6.27
C GLY A 475 3.21 -14.69 5.40
N SER A 476 4.48 -14.22 5.41
CA SER A 476 4.94 -13.13 4.55
C SER A 476 4.94 -13.51 3.08
N THR A 477 4.74 -12.51 2.20
CA THR A 477 4.80 -12.64 0.74
C THR A 477 6.21 -12.43 0.21
N GLY A 478 6.45 -12.80 -1.07
CA GLY A 478 7.77 -12.67 -1.70
C GLY A 478 8.72 -13.84 -1.44
N TYR A 479 8.21 -14.94 -0.88
CA TYR A 479 8.95 -16.16 -0.55
C TYR A 479 8.25 -17.42 -1.08
N GLY A 480 7.32 -17.26 -2.03
CA GLY A 480 6.45 -18.31 -2.56
C GLY A 480 5.19 -18.54 -1.72
N GLN A 481 4.17 -19.12 -2.37
CA GLN A 481 2.85 -19.35 -1.77
C GLN A 481 2.91 -20.30 -0.58
N GLU A 482 3.79 -21.32 -0.60
CA GLU A 482 3.97 -22.24 0.54
C GLU A 482 4.42 -21.51 1.82
N HIS A 483 5.24 -20.44 1.68
CA HIS A 483 5.66 -19.63 2.82
C HIS A 483 4.48 -18.78 3.35
N ALA A 484 3.69 -18.20 2.46
CA ALA A 484 2.48 -17.45 2.83
C ALA A 484 1.44 -18.37 3.50
N ASP A 485 1.20 -19.56 2.97
CA ASP A 485 0.24 -20.54 3.51
C ASP A 485 0.62 -21.09 4.88
N ALA A 486 1.87 -20.99 5.28
CA ALA A 486 2.37 -21.61 6.51
C ALA A 486 1.77 -21.04 7.81
N ILE A 487 0.89 -20.06 7.71
CA ILE A 487 0.18 -19.43 8.83
C ILE A 487 -1.29 -19.87 8.91
N PHE A 488 -1.85 -20.48 7.85
CA PHE A 488 -3.24 -20.90 7.86
C PHE A 488 -3.53 -21.89 9.00
N GLY A 489 -4.57 -21.59 9.78
CA GLY A 489 -4.97 -22.34 10.95
C GLY A 489 -4.04 -22.20 12.18
N ASP A 490 -2.95 -21.43 12.08
CA ASP A 490 -1.91 -21.34 13.12
C ASP A 490 -1.55 -19.91 13.56
N GLN A 491 -2.39 -18.90 13.28
CA GLN A 491 -2.14 -17.53 13.73
C GLN A 491 -1.83 -17.46 15.23
N ASN A 492 -0.85 -16.64 15.62
CA ASN A 492 -0.23 -16.61 16.95
C ASN A 492 0.43 -17.96 17.33
N GLY A 493 0.98 -18.66 16.34
CA GLY A 493 1.66 -19.95 16.47
C GLY A 493 3.14 -19.89 16.17
N ALA A 494 3.52 -20.56 15.08
CA ALA A 494 4.92 -20.71 14.71
C ALA A 494 5.57 -19.43 14.19
N GLU A 495 4.81 -18.46 13.64
CA GLU A 495 5.33 -17.16 13.23
C GLU A 495 5.82 -16.32 14.42
N ALA A 496 5.24 -16.50 15.60
CA ALA A 496 5.74 -15.89 16.83
C ALA A 496 7.14 -16.42 17.18
N GLN A 497 7.39 -17.71 16.93
CA GLN A 497 8.71 -18.29 17.11
C GLN A 497 9.70 -17.76 16.06
N ASP A 498 9.26 -17.53 14.82
CA ASP A 498 10.09 -16.93 13.78
C ASP A 498 10.66 -15.59 14.21
N VAL A 499 9.83 -14.74 14.84
CA VAL A 499 10.26 -13.44 15.38
C VAL A 499 11.29 -13.62 16.49
N LEU A 500 11.06 -14.53 17.44
CA LEU A 500 11.99 -14.78 18.54
C LEU A 500 13.34 -15.34 18.06
N VAL A 501 13.31 -16.29 17.12
CA VAL A 501 14.52 -16.87 16.51
C VAL A 501 15.30 -15.82 15.72
N ALA A 502 14.61 -14.91 15.02
CA ALA A 502 15.26 -13.80 14.34
C ALA A 502 15.96 -12.84 15.32
N ILE A 503 15.31 -12.52 16.45
CA ILE A 503 15.93 -11.73 17.53
C ILE A 503 17.17 -12.44 18.09
N ASP A 504 17.09 -13.74 18.41
CA ASP A 504 18.22 -14.52 18.93
C ASP A 504 19.38 -14.56 17.93
N SER A 505 19.07 -14.73 16.65
CA SER A 505 20.08 -14.69 15.60
C SER A 505 20.73 -13.30 15.48
N ALA A 506 19.95 -12.22 15.61
CA ALA A 506 20.48 -10.86 15.60
C ALA A 506 21.42 -10.61 16.78
N LEU A 507 21.08 -11.07 17.98
CA LEU A 507 21.92 -10.96 19.18
C LEU A 507 23.27 -11.68 19.03
N ILE A 508 23.28 -12.84 18.35
CA ILE A 508 24.50 -13.60 18.08
C ILE A 508 25.35 -12.92 17.00
N ARG A 509 24.72 -12.49 15.89
CA ARG A 509 25.42 -11.91 14.73
C ARG A 509 25.96 -10.51 14.98
N TYR A 510 25.29 -9.74 15.84
CA TYR A 510 25.57 -8.33 16.07
C TYR A 510 25.81 -8.06 17.57
N PRO A 511 27.02 -8.28 18.08
CA PRO A 511 27.36 -8.19 19.51
C PRO A 511 27.14 -6.80 20.13
N TRP A 512 26.92 -5.78 19.29
CA TRP A 512 26.58 -4.43 19.73
C TRP A 512 25.14 -4.30 20.23
N ILE A 513 24.28 -5.31 19.98
CA ILE A 513 22.89 -5.29 20.49
C ILE A 513 22.87 -5.65 21.97
N ASP A 514 22.05 -4.93 22.73
CA ASP A 514 21.83 -5.19 24.15
C ASP A 514 20.64 -6.14 24.35
N ALA A 515 20.91 -7.34 24.81
CA ALA A 515 19.88 -8.35 25.06
C ALA A 515 18.91 -7.97 26.19
N ASP A 516 19.32 -7.05 27.09
CA ASP A 516 18.51 -6.59 28.21
C ASP A 516 17.64 -5.39 27.86
N ARG A 517 17.77 -4.83 26.63
CA ARG A 517 16.99 -3.66 26.17
C ARG A 517 16.31 -3.97 24.83
N LEU A 518 15.37 -4.92 24.86
CA LEU A 518 14.57 -5.30 23.71
C LEU A 518 13.19 -4.64 23.78
N GLY A 519 12.73 -4.06 22.68
CA GLY A 519 11.37 -3.56 22.48
C GLY A 519 10.66 -4.34 21.38
N VAL A 520 9.34 -4.34 21.40
CA VAL A 520 8.50 -4.91 20.35
C VAL A 520 7.43 -3.91 19.93
N GLU A 521 7.26 -3.75 18.61
CA GLU A 521 6.29 -2.85 18.00
C GLU A 521 5.74 -3.47 16.73
N GLY A 522 4.46 -3.25 16.44
CA GLY A 522 3.86 -3.69 15.20
C GLY A 522 2.48 -3.12 14.99
N GLY A 523 2.01 -3.08 13.75
CA GLY A 523 0.68 -2.60 13.38
C GLY A 523 -0.20 -3.74 12.83
N SER A 524 -1.52 -3.67 13.06
CA SER A 524 -2.48 -4.66 12.55
C SER A 524 -2.13 -6.07 13.05
N TYR A 525 -1.95 -7.02 12.14
CA TYR A 525 -1.44 -8.35 12.50
C TYR A 525 -0.12 -8.29 13.27
N GLY A 526 0.79 -7.38 12.91
CA GLY A 526 2.03 -7.14 13.67
C GLY A 526 1.76 -6.66 15.10
N GLY A 527 0.70 -5.89 15.31
CA GLY A 527 0.22 -5.50 16.63
C GLY A 527 -0.41 -6.67 17.41
N GLN A 528 -1.16 -7.54 16.74
CA GLN A 528 -1.65 -8.81 17.28
C GLN A 528 -0.47 -9.66 17.77
N LEU A 529 0.55 -9.80 16.94
CA LEU A 529 1.72 -10.60 17.26
C LEU A 529 2.56 -9.96 18.38
N ALA A 530 2.63 -8.63 18.46
CA ALA A 530 3.25 -7.93 19.59
C ALA A 530 2.47 -8.18 20.89
N ASN A 531 1.12 -8.09 20.88
CA ASN A 531 0.26 -8.46 22.00
C ASN A 531 0.49 -9.92 22.42
N TRP A 532 0.58 -10.84 21.45
CA TRP A 532 0.82 -12.25 21.73
C TRP A 532 2.18 -12.49 22.38
N LEU A 533 3.25 -11.90 21.83
CA LEU A 533 4.62 -12.10 22.30
C LEU A 533 4.79 -11.66 23.75
N VAL A 534 4.18 -10.53 24.20
CA VAL A 534 4.26 -10.10 25.60
C VAL A 534 3.53 -11.03 26.57
N THR A 535 2.62 -11.89 26.08
CA THR A 535 2.01 -12.96 26.90
C THR A 535 2.89 -14.22 26.99
N ARG A 536 3.92 -14.33 26.13
CA ARG A 536 4.76 -15.56 25.99
C ARG A 536 6.16 -15.40 26.55
N THR A 537 6.66 -14.16 26.66
CA THR A 537 8.01 -13.90 27.14
C THR A 537 8.09 -12.57 27.89
N THR A 538 8.99 -12.48 28.86
CA THR A 538 9.30 -11.25 29.63
C THR A 538 10.56 -10.55 29.12
N ARG A 539 11.11 -10.92 27.96
CA ARG A 539 12.34 -10.36 27.38
C ARG A 539 12.20 -8.89 27.01
N PHE A 540 10.99 -8.47 26.61
CA PHE A 540 10.73 -7.10 26.15
C PHE A 540 10.58 -6.15 27.33
N LYS A 541 11.32 -5.03 27.30
CA LYS A 541 11.23 -3.95 28.30
C LYS A 541 10.10 -2.98 28.02
N ALA A 542 9.64 -2.92 26.76
CA ALA A 542 8.51 -2.08 26.34
C ALA A 542 7.85 -2.68 25.08
N ALA A 543 6.54 -2.48 24.95
CA ALA A 543 5.75 -2.87 23.80
C ALA A 543 4.91 -1.70 23.29
N ILE A 544 4.75 -1.61 21.96
CA ILE A 544 3.89 -0.61 21.30
C ILE A 544 3.06 -1.30 20.20
N PRO A 545 2.01 -2.05 20.57
CA PRO A 545 1.07 -2.59 19.58
C PRO A 545 0.17 -1.48 19.05
N ARG A 546 0.05 -1.38 17.71
CA ARG A 546 -0.72 -0.37 16.99
C ARG A 546 -1.86 -1.02 16.22
N ALA A 547 -3.07 -0.43 16.24
CA ALA A 547 -4.24 -0.96 15.55
C ALA A 547 -4.33 -2.49 15.73
N SER A 548 -4.20 -2.94 16.99
CA SER A 548 -3.83 -4.31 17.33
C SER A 548 -5.03 -5.15 17.77
N ILE A 549 -5.05 -6.41 17.34
CA ILE A 549 -6.04 -7.41 17.72
C ILE A 549 -5.65 -8.03 19.06
N SER A 550 -6.60 -8.17 19.97
CA SER A 550 -6.41 -8.82 21.27
C SER A 550 -7.31 -10.04 21.47
N ASN A 551 -8.43 -10.08 20.75
CA ASN A 551 -9.45 -11.12 20.85
C ASN A 551 -9.95 -11.49 19.44
N LEU A 552 -9.49 -12.61 18.89
CA LEU A 552 -9.84 -13.04 17.53
C LEU A 552 -11.35 -13.28 17.35
N VAL A 553 -12.08 -13.59 18.43
CA VAL A 553 -13.54 -13.82 18.35
C VAL A 553 -14.27 -12.50 18.14
N SER A 554 -14.00 -11.46 18.98
CA SER A 554 -14.65 -10.15 18.84
C SER A 554 -14.20 -9.44 17.56
N PHE A 555 -12.92 -9.58 17.19
CA PHE A 555 -12.38 -9.04 15.95
C PHE A 555 -13.19 -9.51 14.73
N ASN A 556 -13.42 -10.83 14.56
CA ASN A 556 -14.16 -11.36 13.43
C ASN A 556 -15.55 -10.73 13.26
N TYR A 557 -16.25 -10.47 14.38
CA TYR A 557 -17.64 -9.98 14.33
C TYR A 557 -17.77 -8.47 14.33
N THR A 558 -16.66 -7.74 14.46
CA THR A 558 -16.66 -6.27 14.55
C THR A 558 -15.81 -5.59 13.46
N ALA A 559 -14.93 -6.31 12.75
CA ALA A 559 -14.22 -5.83 11.56
C ALA A 559 -15.18 -5.59 10.39
N TYR A 560 -14.75 -4.85 9.36
CA TYR A 560 -15.58 -4.66 8.15
C TYR A 560 -15.61 -5.96 7.29
N TYR A 561 -14.56 -6.74 7.30
CA TYR A 561 -14.41 -8.01 6.56
C TYR A 561 -14.64 -9.20 7.49
N HIS A 562 -15.83 -9.73 7.46
CA HIS A 562 -16.25 -10.81 8.38
C HIS A 562 -15.73 -12.20 7.98
N ASP A 563 -15.21 -12.35 6.78
CA ASP A 563 -14.82 -13.62 6.16
C ASP A 563 -13.31 -13.94 6.28
N TYR A 564 -12.50 -12.99 6.72
CA TYR A 564 -11.05 -13.13 6.83
C TYR A 564 -10.64 -14.37 7.65
N LEU A 565 -11.11 -14.48 8.90
CA LEU A 565 -10.79 -15.64 9.74
C LEU A 565 -11.43 -16.93 9.23
N ALA A 566 -12.55 -16.85 8.50
CA ALA A 566 -13.13 -18.02 7.87
C ALA A 566 -12.23 -18.60 6.78
N VAL A 567 -11.55 -17.78 6.02
CA VAL A 567 -10.55 -18.21 5.03
C VAL A 567 -9.28 -18.72 5.73
N GLU A 568 -8.74 -17.94 6.67
CA GLU A 568 -7.53 -18.31 7.41
C GLU A 568 -7.64 -19.62 8.20
N PHE A 569 -8.80 -19.92 8.79
CA PHE A 569 -9.03 -21.10 9.61
C PHE A 569 -9.97 -22.14 8.98
N GLY A 570 -10.45 -21.89 7.77
CA GLY A 570 -11.32 -22.81 7.03
C GLY A 570 -12.76 -22.92 7.55
N ALA A 571 -13.20 -22.04 8.47
CA ALA A 571 -14.56 -22.00 9.01
C ALA A 571 -14.84 -20.66 9.71
N PHE A 572 -16.11 -20.27 9.77
CA PHE A 572 -16.51 -19.13 10.62
C PHE A 572 -16.38 -19.48 12.11
N PRO A 573 -16.14 -18.49 13.00
CA PRO A 573 -15.90 -18.75 14.43
C PRO A 573 -17.01 -19.56 15.12
N HIS A 574 -18.27 -19.39 14.72
CA HIS A 574 -19.42 -20.12 15.26
C HIS A 574 -19.56 -21.56 14.71
N GLN A 575 -18.67 -22.00 13.84
CA GLN A 575 -18.72 -23.32 13.21
C GLN A 575 -17.61 -24.23 13.74
N ARG A 576 -17.86 -25.54 13.76
CA ARG A 576 -16.86 -26.60 14.00
C ARG A 576 -16.01 -26.41 15.28
N GLY A 577 -16.52 -25.73 16.33
CA GLY A 577 -15.77 -25.48 17.55
C GLY A 577 -14.61 -24.48 17.39
N LEU A 578 -14.54 -23.74 16.28
CA LEU A 578 -13.45 -22.81 15.99
C LEU A 578 -13.34 -21.69 17.04
N MET A 579 -14.44 -21.30 17.68
CA MET A 579 -14.44 -20.26 18.72
C MET A 579 -13.45 -20.56 19.86
N ASP A 580 -13.37 -21.84 20.31
CA ASP A 580 -12.42 -22.24 21.34
C ASP A 580 -10.97 -22.12 20.86
N THR A 581 -10.70 -22.46 19.59
CA THR A 581 -9.39 -22.31 18.96
C THR A 581 -9.00 -20.83 18.87
N LEU A 582 -9.90 -19.97 18.39
CA LEU A 582 -9.64 -18.53 18.29
C LEU A 582 -9.43 -17.90 19.66
N TRP A 583 -10.20 -18.29 20.67
CA TRP A 583 -9.99 -17.85 22.05
C TRP A 583 -8.63 -18.32 22.59
N ALA A 584 -8.25 -19.58 22.32
CA ALA A 584 -6.94 -20.11 22.70
C ALA A 584 -5.77 -19.39 21.99
N ARG A 585 -6.01 -18.76 20.84
CA ARG A 585 -5.04 -17.96 20.10
C ARG A 585 -5.13 -16.45 20.39
N SER A 586 -6.07 -16.03 21.23
CA SER A 586 -6.26 -14.60 21.58
C SER A 586 -5.31 -14.15 22.69
N PRO A 587 -4.55 -13.06 22.50
CA PRO A 587 -3.68 -12.50 23.54
C PRO A 587 -4.41 -12.20 24.86
N LEU A 588 -5.64 -11.70 24.76
CA LEU A 588 -6.47 -11.33 25.91
C LEU A 588 -6.65 -12.50 26.91
N ARG A 589 -6.73 -13.72 26.42
CA ARG A 589 -6.85 -14.92 27.26
C ARG A 589 -5.70 -15.09 28.27
N TYR A 590 -4.53 -14.56 27.94
CA TYR A 590 -3.29 -14.78 28.71
C TYR A 590 -2.73 -13.48 29.29
N VAL A 591 -3.56 -12.48 29.46
CA VAL A 591 -3.16 -11.14 29.93
C VAL A 591 -2.52 -11.20 31.32
N ASP A 592 -2.90 -12.16 32.16
CA ASP A 592 -2.34 -12.42 33.51
C ASP A 592 -0.82 -12.71 33.49
N ARG A 593 -0.28 -13.12 32.34
CA ARG A 593 1.15 -13.42 32.15
C ARG A 593 1.98 -12.20 31.76
N VAL A 594 1.34 -11.12 31.33
CA VAL A 594 2.03 -9.94 30.83
C VAL A 594 2.72 -9.20 31.98
N LYS A 595 4.00 -8.87 31.76
CA LYS A 595 4.82 -8.02 32.65
C LYS A 595 5.39 -6.81 31.93
N THR A 596 5.35 -6.82 30.60
CA THR A 596 5.92 -5.79 29.75
C THR A 596 5.05 -4.53 29.76
N PRO A 597 5.59 -3.36 30.14
CA PRO A 597 4.91 -2.08 29.98
C PRO A 597 4.46 -1.87 28.54
N THR A 598 3.18 -1.53 28.33
CA THR A 598 2.57 -1.54 27.00
C THR A 598 1.90 -0.19 26.69
N MET A 599 2.24 0.42 25.56
CA MET A 599 1.55 1.58 25.00
C MET A 599 0.74 1.17 23.78
N LEU A 600 -0.58 1.08 23.92
CA LEU A 600 -1.51 0.82 22.85
C LEU A 600 -1.76 2.09 22.01
N VAL A 601 -1.74 1.96 20.69
CA VAL A 601 -1.97 3.06 19.74
C VAL A 601 -3.07 2.68 18.77
N HIS A 602 -4.13 3.52 18.62
CA HIS A 602 -5.26 3.16 17.76
C HIS A 602 -5.96 4.38 17.15
N GLY A 603 -6.43 4.24 15.90
CA GLY A 603 -7.33 5.18 15.27
C GLY A 603 -8.77 5.00 15.77
N GLU A 604 -9.49 6.08 16.05
CA GLU A 604 -10.85 5.99 16.62
C GLU A 604 -11.89 5.43 15.64
N ASN A 605 -11.65 5.60 14.34
CA ASN A 605 -12.57 5.16 13.28
C ASN A 605 -11.97 4.00 12.48
N ASP A 606 -11.20 3.13 13.13
CA ASP A 606 -10.66 1.92 12.54
C ASP A 606 -11.79 0.91 12.28
N ASN A 607 -12.00 0.56 11.01
CA ASN A 607 -12.98 -0.42 10.57
C ASN A 607 -12.34 -1.79 10.32
N ASP A 608 -11.03 -1.84 10.05
CA ASP A 608 -10.28 -3.09 9.86
C ASP A 608 -10.09 -3.81 11.19
N VAL A 609 -9.49 -3.12 12.14
CA VAL A 609 -9.35 -3.60 13.52
C VAL A 609 -10.06 -2.62 14.45
N PRO A 610 -11.31 -2.89 14.83
CA PRO A 610 -12.08 -1.96 15.65
C PRO A 610 -11.38 -1.62 16.97
N ILE A 611 -11.43 -0.34 17.35
CA ILE A 611 -10.73 0.19 18.54
C ILE A 611 -11.08 -0.57 19.83
N ALA A 612 -12.24 -1.23 19.89
CA ALA A 612 -12.63 -2.10 21.00
C ALA A 612 -11.61 -3.22 21.29
N GLU A 613 -10.82 -3.63 20.28
CA GLU A 613 -9.74 -4.61 20.48
C GLU A 613 -8.63 -4.06 21.38
N ALA A 614 -8.25 -2.79 21.21
CA ALA A 614 -7.30 -2.11 22.08
C ALA A 614 -7.92 -1.79 23.46
N GLU A 615 -9.20 -1.39 23.50
CA GLU A 615 -9.91 -1.09 24.75
C GLU A 615 -9.99 -2.31 25.67
N GLN A 616 -10.34 -3.49 25.15
CA GLN A 616 -10.37 -4.73 25.91
C GLN A 616 -8.99 -5.03 26.52
N PHE A 617 -7.94 -4.94 25.71
CA PHE A 617 -6.59 -5.26 26.17
C PHE A 617 -6.05 -4.23 27.17
N TYR A 618 -6.37 -2.94 26.96
CA TYR A 618 -6.03 -1.87 27.89
C TYR A 618 -6.60 -2.11 29.29
N VAL A 619 -7.92 -2.37 29.38
CA VAL A 619 -8.58 -2.61 30.67
C VAL A 619 -7.99 -3.84 31.35
N ALA A 620 -7.85 -4.94 30.61
CA ALA A 620 -7.32 -6.19 31.15
C ALA A 620 -5.86 -6.07 31.65
N LEU A 621 -5.00 -5.34 30.93
CA LEU A 621 -3.63 -5.05 31.38
C LEU A 621 -3.62 -4.22 32.68
N ARG A 622 -4.52 -3.24 32.80
CA ARG A 622 -4.66 -2.42 34.02
C ARG A 622 -5.15 -3.27 35.19
N ASP A 623 -6.10 -4.17 34.98
CA ASP A 623 -6.62 -5.07 36.00
C ASP A 623 -5.54 -5.97 36.61
N VAL A 624 -4.58 -6.43 35.78
CA VAL A 624 -3.46 -7.26 36.24
C VAL A 624 -2.24 -6.43 36.69
N GLY A 625 -2.37 -5.10 36.77
CA GLY A 625 -1.35 -4.21 37.30
C GLY A 625 -0.19 -3.88 36.37
N VAL A 626 -0.32 -4.12 35.07
CA VAL A 626 0.70 -3.75 34.07
C VAL A 626 0.66 -2.24 33.81
N GLU A 627 1.82 -1.58 33.80
CA GLU A 627 1.93 -0.18 33.37
C GLU A 627 1.48 -0.04 31.91
N THR A 628 0.36 0.63 31.68
CA THR A 628 -0.28 0.68 30.37
C THR A 628 -0.82 2.05 30.05
N VAL A 629 -0.57 2.52 28.83
CA VAL A 629 -1.12 3.75 28.24
C VAL A 629 -1.86 3.38 26.96
N MET A 630 -2.99 4.03 26.68
CA MET A 630 -3.70 3.95 25.42
C MET A 630 -3.73 5.33 24.77
N VAL A 631 -3.24 5.42 23.53
CA VAL A 631 -3.24 6.64 22.71
C VAL A 631 -4.25 6.48 21.59
N ARG A 632 -5.29 7.32 21.59
CA ARG A 632 -6.38 7.30 20.60
C ARG A 632 -6.24 8.49 19.67
N TYR A 633 -6.28 8.23 18.37
CA TYR A 633 -6.16 9.27 17.35
C TYR A 633 -7.52 9.52 16.69
N PRO A 634 -8.14 10.72 16.89
CA PRO A 634 -9.41 11.06 16.26
C PRO A 634 -9.26 11.22 14.75
N ARG A 635 -10.30 10.88 13.98
CA ARG A 635 -10.36 10.95 12.50
C ARG A 635 -9.39 10.01 11.78
N GLU A 636 -8.74 9.10 12.51
CA GLU A 636 -7.86 8.09 11.93
C GLU A 636 -8.56 6.75 11.90
N GLY A 637 -8.27 5.99 10.82
CA GLY A 637 -8.69 4.61 10.65
C GLY A 637 -7.58 3.64 11.01
N HIS A 638 -7.45 2.57 10.22
CA HIS A 638 -6.47 1.51 10.45
C HIS A 638 -5.02 2.01 10.38
N GLY A 639 -4.74 2.96 9.50
CA GLY A 639 -3.47 3.66 9.43
C GLY A 639 -3.60 5.12 9.87
N LEU A 640 -2.62 5.63 10.63
CA LEU A 640 -2.51 7.05 10.88
C LEU A 640 -2.10 7.76 9.59
N ARG A 641 -2.81 8.83 9.22
CA ARG A 641 -2.60 9.55 7.95
C ARG A 641 -2.33 11.03 8.13
N GLU A 642 -2.86 11.68 9.19
CA GLU A 642 -2.55 13.08 9.47
C GLU A 642 -1.09 13.21 9.90
N THR A 643 -0.32 14.08 9.23
CA THR A 643 1.12 14.22 9.48
C THR A 643 1.42 14.54 10.95
N LYS A 644 0.61 15.40 11.59
CA LYS A 644 0.76 15.70 13.03
C LYS A 644 0.62 14.46 13.92
N HIS A 645 -0.27 13.51 13.55
CA HIS A 645 -0.44 12.26 14.29
C HIS A 645 0.73 11.31 14.08
N LEU A 646 1.29 11.26 12.85
CA LEU A 646 2.50 10.49 12.55
C LEU A 646 3.72 11.02 13.33
N VAL A 647 3.86 12.33 13.46
CA VAL A 647 4.92 12.95 14.27
C VAL A 647 4.71 12.66 15.76
N ASP A 648 3.50 12.89 16.29
CA ASP A 648 3.17 12.68 17.71
C ASP A 648 3.37 11.20 18.12
N VAL A 649 2.93 10.24 17.30
CA VAL A 649 3.11 8.82 17.63
C VAL A 649 4.58 8.43 17.70
N LEU A 650 5.42 8.95 16.82
CA LEU A 650 6.88 8.69 16.86
C LEU A 650 7.53 9.32 18.10
N GLU A 651 7.17 10.56 18.43
CA GLU A 651 7.66 11.22 19.63
C GLU A 651 7.26 10.47 20.91
N ARG A 652 5.99 10.00 20.99
CA ARG A 652 5.52 9.19 22.12
C ARG A 652 6.25 7.86 22.21
N SER A 653 6.46 7.21 21.05
CA SER A 653 7.17 5.93 20.99
C SER A 653 8.62 6.07 21.46
N MET A 654 9.31 7.15 21.03
CA MET A 654 10.66 7.43 21.51
C MET A 654 10.70 7.64 23.03
N ARG A 655 9.81 8.52 23.56
CA ARG A 655 9.72 8.75 25.02
C ARG A 655 9.39 7.47 25.80
N TRP A 656 8.53 6.60 25.23
CA TRP A 656 8.19 5.32 25.84
C TRP A 656 9.40 4.40 25.92
N TYR A 657 10.14 4.23 24.82
CA TYR A 657 11.35 3.42 24.81
C TYR A 657 12.46 4.02 25.67
N GLU A 658 12.70 5.35 25.64
CA GLU A 658 13.69 6.03 26.50
C GLU A 658 13.43 5.73 27.99
N ARG A 659 12.18 5.84 28.43
CA ARG A 659 11.78 5.53 29.81
C ARG A 659 12.12 4.09 30.21
N TRP A 660 11.79 3.13 29.37
CA TRP A 660 11.89 1.72 29.73
C TRP A 660 13.25 1.09 29.37
N PHE A 661 13.97 1.64 28.43
CA PHE A 661 15.35 1.26 28.16
C PHE A 661 16.34 1.95 29.09
N GLN A 662 15.93 2.92 29.89
CA GLN A 662 16.78 3.72 30.78
C GLN A 662 17.98 4.32 30.02
N VAL A 663 17.73 4.85 28.82
CA VAL A 663 18.74 5.56 28.02
C VAL A 663 18.69 7.04 28.45
N GLN A 664 19.77 7.49 29.09
CA GLN A 664 19.99 8.89 29.45
C GLN A 664 20.49 9.70 28.26
#